data_513a12cb2b5744e120832adfdd3d7126
#
_entry.id   513a12cb2b5744e120832adfdd3d7126
#
_cell.length_a   1.000
_cell.length_b   1.000
_cell.length_c   1.000
_cell.angle_alpha   90.00
_cell.angle_beta   90.00
_cell.angle_gamma   90.00
#
_symmetry.space_group_name_H-M   'P 1'
#
loop_
_entity.id
_entity.type
_entity.pdbx_description
1 polymer ?
#
loop_
_entity_poly.entity_id
_entity_poly.type
_entity_poly.pdbx_seq_one_letter_code
_entity_poly.pdbx_strand_id
1 'polypeptide(L)'
;MKRNNILVLSALCAMPMITLAQVHDTITPPNANLGEIVISGQYSPQSINKAVNNVTVLNRQRLENLGAVTLADALNQVMNISILPNAGTGKSSVKMFGLDAQYFTILIDNVPMISDEGFGNNTDLTQINLDDIEQVEIVEGAMGVDYGANAVTGIINIITKKNNIHDWNVNFFTQEETVGKEYDWKNKGKHIQGLTLGHNINDNLYASVSYTHNDFKGWYNDRKGHTYYGDEDKRGHEWLPKNQNNVKALLNYHHKSYRVFYKFEYFDERMKDYSKIFDMNENPVFETIDPIAKDRLVNTKRWANILNTSGKLYDLLRFDLSFTYQKQERDVDFYRYRIKYDEKFDRSSYKSESREVFFSRGTFSDFIKWERAKFQVGYEVSQSKGYSVMSESLGEKPTSKSLGSYDFYASSEIDVLPNFMIRPGYRLMTSSTFDSQHAMSLMLKYVLPNNYEVRATVGTSPRLPNYEELYTYFVDVNHDLQGNPNLNPEKGKTFFLNLKKAFEINEDFEFNTNITGRYLNVKDKIDQIQIIDPDGLKFKYENVNRYRNVGVTFLNQLRWKTLDVGLGFTYSGSAQQIYGAPGDTDKFLYTPEVTANVSYKLPSTGTTFSLYYKYNGEEYRYKMETDMFGEYYIKGKQESYSWMDLSIRQPFFKNMLFATLGVRNMFDVLSLKTTTSSGTAHSDGGAAQSLGYGRSFFVKLQYKLGF
;
A
#
# COMPACT_ATOMS: atom_id res chain seq x y z
N MET A 1 -23.33 14.08 31.60
CA MET A 1 -24.57 13.98 30.79
C MET A 1 -24.54 12.68 30.00
N LYS A 2 -25.27 11.69 30.50
CA LYS A 2 -25.44 10.37 29.89
C LYS A 2 -26.70 10.42 29.01
N ARG A 3 -26.56 10.14 27.70
CA ARG A 3 -27.61 9.67 26.76
C ARG A 3 -27.06 9.87 25.35
N ASN A 4 -26.70 8.75 24.67
CA ASN A 4 -26.79 8.62 23.20
C ASN A 4 -26.20 7.29 22.68
N ASN A 5 -26.27 6.18 23.44
CA ASN A 5 -25.76 4.88 22.95
C ASN A 5 -26.83 3.75 22.89
N ILE A 6 -28.12 4.07 22.78
CA ILE A 6 -29.19 3.04 22.78
C ILE A 6 -29.91 2.93 21.42
N LEU A 7 -29.62 3.77 20.42
CA LEU A 7 -30.37 3.83 19.15
C LEU A 7 -29.87 2.88 18.04
N VAL A 8 -28.76 2.17 18.21
CA VAL A 8 -28.26 1.26 17.15
C VAL A 8 -28.75 -0.20 17.32
N LEU A 9 -29.13 -0.61 18.53
CA LEU A 9 -29.59 -1.99 18.76
C LEU A 9 -31.07 -2.22 18.53
N SER A 10 -31.91 -1.17 18.52
CA SER A 10 -33.35 -1.27 18.31
C SER A 10 -33.79 -1.28 16.83
N ALA A 11 -32.89 -0.96 15.90
CA ALA A 11 -33.19 -1.02 14.46
C ALA A 11 -33.11 -2.43 13.87
N LEU A 12 -32.60 -3.40 14.58
CA LEU A 12 -32.47 -4.79 14.12
C LEU A 12 -33.72 -5.66 14.33
N CYS A 13 -34.70 -5.20 15.11
CA CYS A 13 -35.92 -5.97 15.42
C CYS A 13 -37.20 -5.57 14.66
N ALA A 14 -37.14 -4.58 13.77
CA ALA A 14 -38.28 -4.14 12.98
C ALA A 14 -37.99 -4.27 11.48
N MET A 15 -37.67 -5.49 11.02
CA MET A 15 -37.77 -5.80 9.58
C MET A 15 -39.17 -6.34 9.29
N PRO A 16 -39.95 -5.71 8.40
CA PRO A 16 -41.14 -6.31 7.87
C PRO A 16 -40.78 -7.58 7.08
N MET A 17 -41.52 -8.65 7.26
CA MET A 17 -41.45 -9.83 6.40
C MET A 17 -41.77 -9.40 4.97
N ILE A 18 -40.75 -9.15 4.18
CA ILE A 18 -40.91 -8.98 2.74
C ILE A 18 -41.12 -10.37 2.16
N THR A 19 -42.27 -10.56 1.56
CA THR A 19 -42.68 -11.74 0.79
C THR A 19 -41.57 -12.14 -0.17
N LEU A 20 -41.17 -13.41 -0.10
CA LEU A 20 -40.22 -14.07 -0.98
C LEU A 20 -40.57 -13.82 -2.46
N ALA A 21 -39.97 -12.84 -3.08
CA ALA A 21 -39.86 -12.79 -4.52
C ALA A 21 -39.01 -13.98 -4.97
N GLN A 22 -39.53 -14.79 -5.87
CA GLN A 22 -38.79 -15.91 -6.46
C GLN A 22 -37.51 -15.39 -7.09
N VAL A 23 -36.41 -15.71 -6.45
CA VAL A 23 -35.08 -15.49 -7.02
C VAL A 23 -34.95 -16.47 -8.19
N HIS A 24 -34.98 -15.96 -9.39
CA HIS A 24 -34.58 -16.72 -10.57
C HIS A 24 -33.13 -17.19 -10.34
N ASP A 25 -32.90 -18.48 -10.52
CA ASP A 25 -31.56 -19.05 -10.56
C ASP A 25 -30.72 -18.21 -11.52
N THR A 26 -29.79 -17.44 -10.95
CA THR A 26 -28.73 -16.84 -11.76
C THR A 26 -27.91 -17.99 -12.31
N ILE A 27 -28.14 -18.30 -13.57
CA ILE A 27 -27.23 -19.10 -14.38
C ILE A 27 -25.87 -18.44 -14.24
N THR A 28 -25.01 -19.03 -13.42
CA THR A 28 -23.56 -18.77 -13.53
C THR A 28 -23.23 -19.02 -14.99
N PRO A 29 -22.71 -18.04 -15.73
CA PRO A 29 -22.30 -18.30 -17.09
C PRO A 29 -21.35 -19.49 -17.06
N PRO A 30 -21.46 -20.44 -17.99
CA PRO A 30 -20.54 -21.56 -18.06
C PRO A 30 -19.14 -20.96 -18.03
N ASN A 31 -18.24 -21.55 -17.22
CA ASN A 31 -16.85 -21.17 -17.06
C ASN A 31 -16.15 -21.15 -18.43
N ALA A 32 -16.40 -20.13 -19.23
CA ALA A 32 -15.43 -19.73 -20.22
C ALA A 32 -14.27 -19.18 -19.39
N ASN A 33 -13.10 -19.77 -19.48
CA ASN A 33 -11.83 -19.28 -18.96
C ASN A 33 -11.48 -17.94 -19.65
N LEU A 34 -12.30 -16.92 -19.41
CA LEU A 34 -11.94 -15.53 -19.61
C LEU A 34 -10.95 -15.24 -18.50
N GLY A 35 -9.64 -15.39 -18.81
CA GLY A 35 -8.58 -15.06 -17.87
C GLY A 35 -8.86 -13.69 -17.24
N GLU A 36 -8.46 -13.49 -15.99
CA GLU A 36 -8.68 -12.24 -15.26
C GLU A 36 -8.38 -11.03 -16.16
N ILE A 37 -9.30 -10.06 -16.18
CA ILE A 37 -9.12 -8.83 -16.98
C ILE A 37 -8.21 -7.89 -16.23
N VAL A 38 -7.16 -7.42 -16.87
CA VAL A 38 -6.21 -6.43 -16.35
C VAL A 38 -6.35 -5.12 -17.08
N ILE A 39 -6.15 -4.03 -16.35
CA ILE A 39 -6.26 -2.66 -16.82
C ILE A 39 -4.90 -1.98 -16.84
N SER A 40 -4.08 -2.24 -15.81
CA SER A 40 -2.81 -1.57 -15.60
C SER A 40 -1.78 -1.90 -16.67
N GLY A 41 -1.13 -0.86 -17.21
CA GLY A 41 -0.11 -1.00 -18.23
C GLY A 41 -0.62 -1.46 -19.61
N GLN A 42 -1.92 -1.38 -19.86
CA GLN A 42 -2.54 -1.81 -21.12
C GLN A 42 -3.18 -0.62 -21.85
N TYR A 43 -3.25 -0.67 -23.19
CA TYR A 43 -3.96 0.35 -24.00
C TYR A 43 -5.47 0.25 -23.87
N SER A 44 -5.97 -0.90 -23.49
CA SER A 44 -7.37 -1.16 -23.16
C SER A 44 -7.45 -2.36 -22.22
N PRO A 45 -8.51 -2.48 -21.39
CA PRO A 45 -8.72 -3.65 -20.57
C PRO A 45 -8.66 -4.93 -21.43
N GLN A 46 -7.88 -5.90 -20.99
CA GLN A 46 -7.70 -7.16 -21.71
C GLN A 46 -7.40 -8.33 -20.75
N SER A 47 -7.55 -9.55 -21.24
CA SER A 47 -7.19 -10.73 -20.47
C SER A 47 -5.71 -10.70 -20.08
N ILE A 48 -5.39 -11.14 -18.88
CA ILE A 48 -4.01 -11.28 -18.36
C ILE A 48 -3.11 -12.08 -19.31
N ASN A 49 -3.67 -13.03 -20.06
CA ASN A 49 -2.95 -13.80 -21.06
C ASN A 49 -2.58 -12.99 -22.31
N LYS A 50 -3.34 -11.94 -22.63
CA LYS A 50 -3.02 -11.03 -23.75
C LYS A 50 -2.11 -9.88 -23.32
N ALA A 51 -2.07 -9.54 -22.05
CA ALA A 51 -1.23 -8.47 -21.51
C ALA A 51 0.24 -8.65 -21.93
N VAL A 52 0.92 -7.54 -22.24
CA VAL A 52 2.37 -7.56 -22.52
C VAL A 52 3.16 -7.64 -21.23
N ASN A 53 2.68 -6.95 -20.19
CA ASN A 53 3.29 -6.95 -18.86
C ASN A 53 2.95 -8.20 -18.07
N ASN A 54 3.83 -8.57 -17.15
CA ASN A 54 3.50 -9.56 -16.12
C ASN A 54 2.70 -8.87 -15.00
N VAL A 55 1.47 -9.30 -14.79
CA VAL A 55 0.55 -8.72 -13.80
C VAL A 55 0.13 -9.78 -12.79
N THR A 56 0.25 -9.47 -11.51
CA THR A 56 -0.34 -10.27 -10.42
C THR A 56 -1.65 -9.62 -10.01
N VAL A 57 -2.74 -10.40 -9.97
CA VAL A 57 -4.07 -9.92 -9.59
C VAL A 57 -4.50 -10.53 -8.26
N LEU A 58 -4.91 -9.67 -7.32
CA LEU A 58 -5.63 -10.05 -6.12
C LEU A 58 -7.10 -9.69 -6.35
N ASN A 59 -7.88 -10.66 -6.78
CA ASN A 59 -9.30 -10.46 -7.07
C ASN A 59 -10.16 -10.36 -5.80
N ARG A 60 -11.40 -9.92 -5.96
CA ARG A 60 -12.35 -9.71 -4.86
C ARG A 60 -12.52 -10.93 -3.97
N GLN A 61 -12.63 -12.13 -4.56
CA GLN A 61 -12.81 -13.36 -3.80
C GLN A 61 -11.61 -13.65 -2.89
N ARG A 62 -10.39 -13.46 -3.39
CA ARG A 62 -9.16 -13.62 -2.59
C ARG A 62 -9.11 -12.61 -1.44
N LEU A 63 -9.45 -11.35 -1.68
CA LEU A 63 -9.51 -10.31 -0.64
C LEU A 63 -10.53 -10.66 0.46
N GLU A 64 -11.71 -11.18 0.08
CA GLU A 64 -12.75 -11.59 1.03
C GLU A 64 -12.36 -12.84 1.83
N ASN A 65 -11.70 -13.81 1.19
CA ASN A 65 -11.21 -15.02 1.87
C ASN A 65 -10.11 -14.70 2.89
N LEU A 66 -9.25 -13.72 2.60
CA LEU A 66 -8.27 -13.19 3.55
C LEU A 66 -8.90 -12.45 4.74
N GLY A 67 -10.17 -12.06 4.63
CA GLY A 67 -10.78 -11.10 5.57
C GLY A 67 -10.04 -9.76 5.56
N ALA A 68 -9.39 -9.41 4.42
CA ALA A 68 -8.63 -8.17 4.29
C ALA A 68 -9.57 -6.97 4.36
N VAL A 69 -9.18 -5.95 5.12
CA VAL A 69 -9.88 -4.68 5.26
C VAL A 69 -9.07 -3.56 4.65
N THR A 70 -7.76 -3.62 4.80
CA THR A 70 -6.82 -2.62 4.29
C THR A 70 -5.87 -3.22 3.25
N LEU A 71 -5.21 -2.35 2.49
CA LEU A 71 -4.20 -2.78 1.52
C LEU A 71 -3.01 -3.48 2.21
N ALA A 72 -2.67 -3.10 3.42
CA ALA A 72 -1.64 -3.78 4.21
C ALA A 72 -1.98 -5.27 4.42
N ASP A 73 -3.23 -5.58 4.78
CA ASP A 73 -3.69 -6.96 4.96
C ASP A 73 -3.57 -7.78 3.67
N ALA A 74 -3.91 -7.17 2.52
CA ALA A 74 -3.89 -7.85 1.22
C ALA A 74 -2.48 -8.13 0.71
N LEU A 75 -1.55 -7.18 0.87
CA LEU A 75 -0.20 -7.26 0.31
C LEU A 75 0.77 -8.10 1.14
N ASN A 76 0.48 -8.34 2.42
CA ASN A 76 1.38 -9.10 3.30
C ASN A 76 1.69 -10.51 2.79
N GLN A 77 0.79 -11.10 1.99
CA GLN A 77 0.93 -12.46 1.43
C GLN A 77 1.49 -12.47 0.00
N VAL A 78 1.87 -11.32 -0.54
CA VAL A 78 2.38 -11.23 -1.91
C VAL A 78 3.89 -11.43 -1.94
N MET A 79 4.36 -12.21 -2.90
CA MET A 79 5.78 -12.46 -3.15
C MET A 79 6.51 -11.15 -3.51
N ASN A 80 7.76 -11.01 -3.06
CA ASN A 80 8.61 -9.84 -3.31
C ASN A 80 8.11 -8.52 -2.71
N ILE A 81 7.02 -8.54 -1.94
CA ILE A 81 6.48 -7.38 -1.22
C ILE A 81 6.60 -7.65 0.29
N SER A 82 7.15 -6.70 1.03
CA SER A 82 7.26 -6.76 2.48
C SER A 82 6.51 -5.61 3.10
N ILE A 83 5.63 -5.90 4.06
CA ILE A 83 4.94 -4.90 4.86
C ILE A 83 5.74 -4.66 6.13
N LEU A 84 6.01 -3.41 6.43
CA LEU A 84 6.81 -2.98 7.57
C LEU A 84 5.95 -2.12 8.50
N PRO A 85 5.33 -2.72 9.49
CA PRO A 85 4.59 -1.97 10.49
C PRO A 85 5.53 -1.27 11.46
N ASN A 86 5.11 -0.10 11.93
CA ASN A 86 5.84 0.71 12.90
C ASN A 86 4.94 0.97 14.12
N ALA A 87 5.29 0.40 15.25
CA ALA A 87 4.53 0.53 16.49
C ALA A 87 4.51 1.97 17.02
N GLY A 88 5.63 2.69 16.90
CA GLY A 88 5.79 4.05 17.42
C GLY A 88 4.98 5.10 16.65
N THR A 89 4.74 4.89 15.36
CA THR A 89 3.91 5.78 14.52
C THR A 89 2.53 5.21 14.24
N GLY A 90 2.30 3.93 14.55
CA GLY A 90 1.08 3.22 14.22
C GLY A 90 0.81 3.03 12.72
N LYS A 91 1.79 3.23 11.86
CA LYS A 91 1.69 3.16 10.39
C LYS A 91 2.25 1.84 9.85
N SER A 92 1.92 1.50 8.61
CA SER A 92 2.53 0.37 7.89
C SER A 92 3.03 0.82 6.54
N SER A 93 4.33 0.71 6.33
CA SER A 93 4.98 0.97 5.05
C SER A 93 5.16 -0.30 4.23
N VAL A 94 5.60 -0.17 3.00
CA VAL A 94 5.76 -1.28 2.06
C VAL A 94 7.09 -1.19 1.33
N LYS A 95 7.69 -2.35 1.06
CA LYS A 95 8.86 -2.49 0.17
C LYS A 95 8.55 -3.46 -0.95
N MET A 96 9.08 -3.16 -2.12
CA MET A 96 9.08 -4.05 -3.29
C MET A 96 10.53 -4.27 -3.74
N PHE A 97 10.97 -5.53 -3.78
CA PHE A 97 12.37 -5.89 -4.08
C PHE A 97 13.40 -5.21 -3.16
N GLY A 98 13.05 -4.95 -1.90
CA GLY A 98 13.91 -4.28 -0.92
C GLY A 98 13.92 -2.75 -1.01
N LEU A 99 13.28 -2.15 -2.00
CA LEU A 99 13.09 -0.70 -2.15
C LEU A 99 11.74 -0.27 -1.61
N ASP A 100 11.67 0.90 -0.98
CA ASP A 100 10.47 1.45 -0.35
C ASP A 100 9.46 2.01 -1.37
N ALA A 101 8.34 2.55 -0.89
CA ALA A 101 7.25 3.04 -1.75
C ALA A 101 7.61 4.26 -2.61
N GLN A 102 8.80 4.81 -2.51
CA GLN A 102 9.27 5.87 -3.41
C GLN A 102 9.71 5.33 -4.78
N TYR A 103 9.94 4.02 -4.90
CA TYR A 103 10.41 3.36 -6.13
C TYR A 103 9.32 2.64 -6.90
N PHE A 104 8.08 2.66 -6.44
CA PHE A 104 6.90 2.19 -7.15
C PHE A 104 5.71 3.09 -6.83
N THR A 105 4.73 3.10 -7.72
CA THR A 105 3.59 4.00 -7.57
C THR A 105 2.36 3.22 -7.11
N ILE A 106 1.68 3.71 -6.06
CA ILE A 106 0.38 3.20 -5.62
C ILE A 106 -0.70 4.07 -6.27
N LEU A 107 -1.59 3.41 -7.00
CA LEU A 107 -2.65 4.04 -7.77
C LEU A 107 -4.03 3.58 -7.28
N ILE A 108 -5.00 4.46 -7.39
CA ILE A 108 -6.43 4.12 -7.29
C ILE A 108 -7.06 4.51 -8.62
N ASP A 109 -7.59 3.54 -9.36
CA ASP A 109 -8.17 3.74 -10.69
C ASP A 109 -7.23 4.48 -11.67
N ASN A 110 -5.94 4.09 -11.71
CA ASN A 110 -4.87 4.69 -12.51
C ASN A 110 -4.44 6.11 -12.09
N VAL A 111 -4.87 6.61 -10.95
CA VAL A 111 -4.50 7.92 -10.40
C VAL A 111 -3.59 7.75 -9.20
N PRO A 112 -2.43 8.42 -9.15
CA PRO A 112 -1.54 8.37 -7.98
C PRO A 112 -2.24 8.84 -6.70
N MET A 113 -2.09 8.05 -5.63
CA MET A 113 -2.60 8.41 -4.33
C MET A 113 -1.63 9.36 -3.61
N ILE A 114 -2.15 10.37 -2.90
CA ILE A 114 -1.33 11.15 -1.96
C ILE A 114 -0.79 10.19 -0.91
N SER A 115 0.53 10.17 -0.78
CA SER A 115 1.22 9.44 0.27
C SER A 115 1.29 10.27 1.55
N ASP A 116 1.30 9.59 2.68
CA ASP A 116 1.66 10.18 3.96
C ASP A 116 3.19 10.35 3.98
N GLU A 117 3.66 11.52 3.66
CA GLU A 117 5.07 11.86 3.61
C GLU A 117 5.54 12.36 4.98
N GLY A 118 5.57 11.46 5.95
CA GLY A 118 6.25 11.68 7.21
C GLY A 118 7.69 11.14 7.15
N PHE A 119 8.38 11.10 8.27
CA PHE A 119 9.67 10.42 8.36
C PHE A 119 9.58 9.01 7.78
N GLY A 120 10.34 8.75 6.71
CA GLY A 120 10.37 7.48 6.01
C GLY A 120 9.63 7.46 4.68
N ASN A 121 8.94 8.51 4.29
CA ASN A 121 8.39 8.76 2.94
C ASN A 121 7.58 7.59 2.33
N ASN A 122 6.91 6.78 3.13
CA ASN A 122 6.13 5.65 2.67
C ASN A 122 4.64 5.89 2.90
N THR A 123 3.82 5.54 1.90
CA THR A 123 2.37 5.53 2.03
C THR A 123 1.93 4.60 3.16
N ASP A 124 1.12 5.07 4.08
CA ASP A 124 0.51 4.23 5.11
C ASP A 124 -0.61 3.37 4.51
N LEU A 125 -0.33 2.10 4.31
CA LEU A 125 -1.25 1.14 3.70
C LEU A 125 -2.48 0.83 4.57
N THR A 126 -2.43 1.14 5.87
CA THR A 126 -3.58 0.95 6.78
C THR A 126 -4.69 1.98 6.56
N GLN A 127 -4.38 3.06 5.81
CA GLN A 127 -5.35 4.10 5.45
C GLN A 127 -6.10 3.80 4.13
N ILE A 128 -5.71 2.74 3.41
CA ILE A 128 -6.33 2.34 2.14
C ILE A 128 -7.31 1.20 2.40
N ASN A 129 -8.59 1.53 2.38
CA ASN A 129 -9.68 0.58 2.61
C ASN A 129 -10.09 -0.12 1.32
N LEU A 130 -10.39 -1.43 1.40
CA LEU A 130 -10.68 -2.31 0.28
C LEU A 130 -12.17 -2.65 0.09
N ASP A 131 -13.10 -1.98 0.75
CA ASP A 131 -14.53 -2.36 0.73
C ASP A 131 -15.18 -2.24 -0.64
N ASP A 132 -14.86 -1.18 -1.39
CA ASP A 132 -15.39 -0.87 -2.71
C ASP A 132 -14.49 -1.37 -3.85
N ILE A 133 -13.50 -2.21 -3.55
CA ILE A 133 -12.47 -2.63 -4.51
C ILE A 133 -12.88 -3.92 -5.23
N GLU A 134 -12.70 -3.95 -6.53
CA GLU A 134 -12.88 -5.13 -7.37
C GLU A 134 -11.64 -6.02 -7.34
N GLN A 135 -10.47 -5.41 -7.54
CA GLN A 135 -9.18 -6.10 -7.55
C GLN A 135 -8.01 -5.17 -7.27
N VAL A 136 -6.88 -5.75 -6.89
CA VAL A 136 -5.58 -5.07 -6.81
C VAL A 136 -4.66 -5.68 -7.85
N GLU A 137 -4.14 -4.85 -8.75
CA GLU A 137 -3.20 -5.25 -9.81
C GLU A 137 -1.78 -4.81 -9.43
N ILE A 138 -0.84 -5.73 -9.47
CA ILE A 138 0.58 -5.49 -9.21
C ILE A 138 1.32 -5.76 -10.51
N VAL A 139 1.93 -4.73 -11.08
CA VAL A 139 2.74 -4.83 -12.30
C VAL A 139 4.19 -4.62 -11.92
N GLU A 140 5.00 -5.66 -12.12
CA GLU A 140 6.43 -5.63 -11.87
C GLU A 140 7.17 -5.17 -13.13
N GLY A 141 8.16 -4.30 -13.00
CA GLY A 141 9.02 -3.88 -14.10
C GLY A 141 9.20 -2.38 -14.26
N ALA A 142 9.90 -1.99 -15.34
CA ALA A 142 10.15 -0.59 -15.70
C ALA A 142 8.86 0.06 -16.21
N MET A 143 8.10 0.69 -15.35
CA MET A 143 6.84 1.34 -15.69
C MET A 143 6.96 2.86 -15.86
N GLY A 144 8.19 3.39 -15.94
CA GLY A 144 8.45 4.82 -16.06
C GLY A 144 7.85 5.49 -17.29
N VAL A 145 7.71 4.79 -18.41
CA VAL A 145 7.05 5.34 -19.61
C VAL A 145 5.55 5.48 -19.37
N ASP A 146 4.92 4.42 -18.87
CA ASP A 146 3.46 4.39 -18.69
C ASP A 146 3.00 5.19 -17.45
N TYR A 147 3.79 5.23 -16.35
CA TYR A 147 3.35 5.79 -15.06
C TYR A 147 4.29 6.85 -14.46
N GLY A 148 5.25 7.31 -15.24
CA GLY A 148 6.10 8.45 -14.88
C GLY A 148 7.25 8.14 -13.92
N ALA A 149 7.77 9.20 -13.33
CA ALA A 149 8.80 9.10 -12.31
C ALA A 149 8.32 8.26 -11.11
N ASN A 150 9.28 7.65 -10.40
CA ASN A 150 9.05 6.79 -9.24
C ASN A 150 8.50 5.37 -9.56
N ALA A 151 8.08 5.07 -10.79
CA ALA A 151 7.69 3.72 -11.19
C ALA A 151 8.90 2.86 -11.62
N VAL A 152 9.93 2.76 -10.77
CA VAL A 152 11.19 2.06 -11.03
C VAL A 152 11.03 0.55 -10.93
N THR A 153 10.39 0.06 -9.88
CA THR A 153 10.18 -1.37 -9.62
C THR A 153 8.84 -1.89 -10.13
N GLY A 154 7.90 -1.00 -10.38
CA GLY A 154 6.56 -1.32 -10.84
C GLY A 154 5.47 -0.41 -10.30
N ILE A 155 4.25 -0.90 -10.30
CA ILE A 155 3.08 -0.21 -9.75
C ILE A 155 2.15 -1.17 -8.99
N ILE A 156 1.38 -0.62 -8.08
CA ILE A 156 0.24 -1.28 -7.42
C ILE A 156 -1.00 -0.45 -7.73
N ASN A 157 -1.94 -0.99 -8.50
CA ASN A 157 -3.15 -0.28 -8.89
C ASN A 157 -4.39 -0.93 -8.27
N ILE A 158 -5.15 -0.15 -7.55
CA ILE A 158 -6.36 -0.54 -6.84
C ILE A 158 -7.55 -0.18 -7.72
N ILE A 159 -8.29 -1.18 -8.19
CA ILE A 159 -9.41 -1.00 -9.10
C ILE A 159 -10.72 -1.00 -8.32
N THR A 160 -11.44 0.10 -8.39
CA THR A 160 -12.74 0.26 -7.75
C THR A 160 -13.83 -0.49 -8.52
N LYS A 161 -14.80 -1.08 -7.83
CA LYS A 161 -16.01 -1.67 -8.41
C LYS A 161 -16.90 -0.58 -9.03
N LYS A 162 -17.20 -0.66 -10.33
CA LYS A 162 -17.84 0.41 -11.11
C LYS A 162 -19.25 0.09 -11.59
N ASN A 163 -19.75 -1.10 -11.35
CA ASN A 163 -21.07 -1.55 -11.75
C ASN A 163 -21.60 -2.63 -10.82
N ASN A 164 -22.86 -2.94 -10.94
CA ASN A 164 -23.51 -4.08 -10.28
C ASN A 164 -24.48 -4.77 -11.25
N ILE A 165 -24.72 -6.07 -11.03
CA ILE A 165 -25.64 -6.88 -11.83
C ILE A 165 -27.10 -6.58 -11.42
N HIS A 166 -27.33 -6.29 -10.14
CA HIS A 166 -28.65 -6.03 -9.56
C HIS A 166 -28.96 -4.53 -9.55
N ASP A 167 -30.22 -4.16 -9.59
CA ASP A 167 -30.65 -2.77 -9.50
C ASP A 167 -30.21 -2.13 -8.19
N TRP A 168 -30.38 -2.86 -7.09
CA TRP A 168 -29.88 -2.49 -5.77
C TRP A 168 -28.83 -3.45 -5.26
N ASN A 169 -27.82 -2.92 -4.58
CA ASN A 169 -26.80 -3.68 -3.89
C ASN A 169 -26.56 -3.09 -2.50
N VAL A 170 -26.78 -3.91 -1.49
CA VAL A 170 -26.47 -3.57 -0.10
C VAL A 170 -25.40 -4.53 0.39
N ASN A 171 -24.26 -4.01 0.84
CA ASN A 171 -23.22 -4.80 1.48
C ASN A 171 -22.94 -4.18 2.84
N PHE A 172 -23.29 -4.91 3.89
CA PHE A 172 -22.98 -4.56 5.27
C PHE A 172 -22.04 -5.59 5.87
N PHE A 173 -21.04 -5.16 6.60
CA PHE A 173 -20.22 -6.10 7.37
C PHE A 173 -19.81 -5.53 8.72
N THR A 174 -19.57 -6.43 9.67
CA THR A 174 -18.89 -6.15 10.93
C THR A 174 -17.80 -7.18 11.14
N GLN A 175 -16.66 -6.73 11.64
CA GLN A 175 -15.53 -7.58 11.99
C GLN A 175 -15.01 -7.20 13.38
N GLU A 176 -14.88 -8.22 14.20
CA GLU A 176 -14.27 -8.12 15.53
C GLU A 176 -12.96 -8.90 15.51
N GLU A 177 -11.86 -8.30 16.00
CA GLU A 177 -10.54 -8.91 15.96
C GLU A 177 -9.80 -8.68 17.28
N THR A 178 -9.14 -9.71 17.80
CA THR A 178 -8.24 -9.57 18.95
C THR A 178 -6.95 -8.85 18.52
N VAL A 179 -6.32 -8.14 19.43
CA VAL A 179 -4.98 -7.55 19.22
C VAL A 179 -4.00 -8.33 20.11
N GLY A 180 -3.24 -9.24 19.48
CA GLY A 180 -2.56 -10.28 20.23
C GLY A 180 -3.56 -11.11 21.04
N LYS A 181 -3.35 -11.18 22.36
CA LYS A 181 -4.25 -11.87 23.29
C LYS A 181 -5.32 -10.94 23.90
N GLU A 182 -5.35 -9.67 23.48
CA GLU A 182 -6.20 -8.65 24.08
C GLU A 182 -7.49 -8.48 23.29
N TYR A 183 -8.61 -8.56 24.00
CA TYR A 183 -9.92 -8.25 23.48
C TYR A 183 -10.85 -7.82 24.60
N ASP A 184 -11.57 -6.76 24.36
CA ASP A 184 -12.69 -6.29 25.17
C ASP A 184 -13.63 -5.51 24.24
N TRP A 185 -14.91 -5.75 24.34
CA TRP A 185 -15.92 -5.16 23.44
C TRP A 185 -15.87 -3.63 23.33
N LYS A 186 -15.26 -2.92 24.25
CA LYS A 186 -15.21 -1.46 24.29
C LYS A 186 -13.79 -0.87 24.23
N ASN A 187 -12.83 -1.52 24.89
CA ASN A 187 -11.57 -0.87 25.25
C ASN A 187 -10.33 -1.54 24.63
N LYS A 188 -10.46 -2.77 24.12
CA LYS A 188 -9.35 -3.54 23.55
C LYS A 188 -9.81 -4.28 22.30
N GLY A 189 -8.91 -4.48 21.35
CA GLY A 189 -9.22 -5.16 20.12
C GLY A 189 -9.32 -4.22 18.93
N LYS A 190 -9.88 -4.72 17.85
CA LYS A 190 -10.12 -3.98 16.61
C LYS A 190 -11.57 -4.22 16.17
N HIS A 191 -12.32 -3.15 16.05
CA HIS A 191 -13.74 -3.15 15.75
C HIS A 191 -13.98 -2.45 14.42
N ILE A 192 -14.48 -3.19 13.42
CA ILE A 192 -14.61 -2.67 12.06
C ILE A 192 -16.04 -2.87 11.59
N GLN A 193 -16.64 -1.81 11.05
CA GLN A 193 -17.97 -1.85 10.44
C GLN A 193 -17.91 -1.17 9.08
N GLY A 194 -18.64 -1.73 8.12
CA GLY A 194 -18.75 -1.13 6.79
C GLY A 194 -20.13 -1.31 6.19
N LEU A 195 -20.58 -0.30 5.47
CA LEU A 195 -21.83 -0.30 4.72
C LEU A 195 -21.58 0.26 3.32
N THR A 196 -22.00 -0.47 2.31
CA THR A 196 -22.02 0.02 0.92
C THR A 196 -23.42 -0.12 0.38
N LEU A 197 -23.95 0.97 -0.17
CA LEU A 197 -25.20 1.04 -0.89
C LEU A 197 -24.90 1.37 -2.34
N GLY A 198 -25.34 0.55 -3.27
CA GLY A 198 -25.19 0.79 -4.70
C GLY A 198 -26.53 0.65 -5.40
N HIS A 199 -26.74 1.47 -6.44
CA HIS A 199 -27.98 1.47 -7.22
C HIS A 199 -27.71 1.74 -8.69
N ASN A 200 -28.26 0.89 -9.57
CA ASN A 200 -28.37 1.17 -10.99
C ASN A 200 -29.60 2.06 -11.21
N ILE A 201 -29.38 3.37 -11.30
CA ILE A 201 -30.48 4.35 -11.49
C ILE A 201 -31.18 4.10 -12.81
N ASN A 202 -30.42 3.67 -13.81
CA ASN A 202 -30.90 3.15 -15.09
C ASN A 202 -29.79 2.32 -15.73
N ASP A 203 -29.99 1.78 -16.93
CA ASP A 203 -29.05 0.93 -17.66
C ASP A 203 -27.67 1.60 -17.89
N ASN A 204 -27.60 2.92 -17.82
CA ASN A 204 -26.38 3.68 -18.11
C ASN A 204 -25.73 4.30 -16.87
N LEU A 205 -26.45 4.44 -15.75
CA LEU A 205 -25.98 5.20 -14.59
C LEU A 205 -26.02 4.36 -13.32
N TYR A 206 -24.85 4.09 -12.78
CA TYR A 206 -24.65 3.46 -11.48
C TYR A 206 -24.16 4.50 -10.46
N ALA A 207 -24.73 4.45 -9.26
CA ALA A 207 -24.30 5.25 -8.11
C ALA A 207 -24.04 4.35 -6.91
N SER A 208 -23.02 4.69 -6.10
CA SER A 208 -22.84 4.04 -4.81
C SER A 208 -22.28 4.99 -3.76
N VAL A 209 -22.61 4.68 -2.50
CA VAL A 209 -22.04 5.33 -1.32
C VAL A 209 -21.58 4.24 -0.38
N SER A 210 -20.37 4.40 0.19
CA SER A 210 -19.84 3.50 1.20
C SER A 210 -19.32 4.28 2.40
N TYR A 211 -19.44 3.67 3.57
CA TYR A 211 -18.89 4.13 4.82
C TYR A 211 -18.19 2.96 5.53
N THR A 212 -16.97 3.20 5.99
CA THR A 212 -16.24 2.24 6.81
C THR A 212 -15.70 2.92 8.04
N HIS A 213 -15.92 2.30 9.17
CA HIS A 213 -15.37 2.66 10.47
C HIS A 213 -14.41 1.57 10.94
N ASN A 214 -13.18 1.96 11.32
CA ASN A 214 -12.17 1.06 11.85
C ASN A 214 -11.62 1.63 13.15
N ASP A 215 -11.94 1.00 14.25
CA ASP A 215 -11.56 1.41 15.61
C ASP A 215 -10.55 0.41 16.18
N PHE A 216 -9.28 0.68 15.97
CA PHE A 216 -8.17 -0.05 16.56
C PHE A 216 -7.84 0.56 17.93
N LYS A 217 -8.10 -0.18 19.00
CA LYS A 217 -7.92 0.30 20.39
C LYS A 217 -6.47 0.36 20.86
N GLY A 218 -5.53 0.05 19.96
CA GLY A 218 -4.11 -0.08 20.29
C GLY A 218 -3.78 -1.44 20.89
N TRP A 219 -2.51 -1.67 21.11
CA TRP A 219 -2.01 -2.85 21.82
C TRP A 219 -1.29 -2.42 23.09
N TYR A 220 -1.72 -2.94 24.21
CA TYR A 220 -1.12 -2.63 25.51
C TYR A 220 0.17 -3.43 25.73
N ASN A 221 0.17 -4.73 25.38
CA ASN A 221 1.20 -5.67 25.77
C ASN A 221 1.31 -5.69 27.31
N ASP A 222 2.43 -5.27 27.88
CA ASP A 222 2.63 -5.11 29.31
C ASP A 222 2.47 -3.66 29.81
N ARG A 223 2.04 -2.74 28.93
CA ARG A 223 1.71 -1.34 29.28
C ARG A 223 0.33 -1.25 29.92
N LYS A 224 0.09 -0.20 30.67
CA LYS A 224 -1.10 -0.06 31.54
C LYS A 224 -2.01 1.12 31.16
N GLY A 225 -1.82 1.69 29.95
CA GLY A 225 -2.67 2.76 29.47
C GLY A 225 -2.23 4.17 29.92
N HIS A 226 -3.02 5.18 29.52
CA HIS A 226 -2.65 6.58 29.69
C HIS A 226 -2.78 7.12 31.10
N THR A 227 -3.58 6.47 31.95
CA THR A 227 -3.80 6.87 33.36
C THR A 227 -2.79 6.28 34.34
N TYR A 228 -1.85 5.48 33.85
CA TYR A 228 -0.84 4.85 34.70
C TYR A 228 0.36 5.79 34.94
N TYR A 229 0.87 5.82 36.18
CA TYR A 229 2.01 6.63 36.61
C TYR A 229 2.94 5.95 37.61
N GLY A 230 2.97 4.62 37.63
CA GLY A 230 3.91 3.87 38.46
C GLY A 230 5.30 3.80 37.82
N ASP A 231 5.65 2.67 37.23
CA ASP A 231 6.94 2.49 36.57
C ASP A 231 7.01 3.30 35.28
N GLU A 232 8.13 3.95 35.04
CA GLU A 232 8.48 4.50 33.74
C GLU A 232 8.38 3.38 32.68
N ASP A 233 8.12 3.70 31.45
CA ASP A 233 7.91 2.78 30.33
C ASP A 233 6.62 1.90 30.37
N LYS A 234 5.86 1.87 31.44
CA LYS A 234 4.59 1.11 31.49
C LYS A 234 3.37 1.95 31.08
N ARG A 235 3.51 3.25 30.91
CA ARG A 235 2.41 4.14 30.48
C ARG A 235 2.17 4.04 28.97
N GLY A 236 0.92 4.28 28.55
CA GLY A 236 0.49 4.33 27.16
C GLY A 236 0.21 2.97 26.55
N HIS A 237 0.54 2.83 25.27
CA HIS A 237 0.33 1.62 24.47
C HIS A 237 1.65 1.24 23.79
N GLU A 238 1.83 -0.04 23.52
CA GLU A 238 2.92 -0.51 22.65
C GLU A 238 2.65 -0.16 21.19
N TRP A 239 1.39 -0.35 20.74
CA TRP A 239 0.90 0.13 19.44
C TRP A 239 -0.17 1.17 19.65
N LEU A 240 -0.03 2.30 18.95
CA LEU A 240 -0.90 3.46 19.13
C LEU A 240 -2.34 3.17 18.69
N PRO A 241 -3.35 3.52 19.50
CA PRO A 241 -4.75 3.41 19.11
C PRO A 241 -5.12 4.39 18.02
N LYS A 242 -5.92 3.93 17.05
CA LYS A 242 -6.39 4.69 15.90
C LYS A 242 -7.89 4.52 15.70
N ASN A 243 -8.55 5.60 15.36
CA ASN A 243 -9.94 5.60 14.90
C ASN A 243 -9.99 6.18 13.50
N GLN A 244 -10.47 5.40 12.54
CA GLN A 244 -10.51 5.77 11.13
C GLN A 244 -11.95 5.75 10.62
N ASN A 245 -12.33 6.79 9.89
CA ASN A 245 -13.59 6.88 9.17
C ASN A 245 -13.30 7.12 7.69
N ASN A 246 -13.92 6.36 6.82
CA ASN A 246 -13.79 6.51 5.38
C ASN A 246 -15.18 6.59 4.77
N VAL A 247 -15.46 7.66 4.03
CA VAL A 247 -16.69 7.87 3.26
C VAL A 247 -16.32 7.96 1.80
N LYS A 248 -16.97 7.19 0.95
CA LYS A 248 -16.78 7.22 -0.50
C LYS A 248 -18.12 7.37 -1.19
N ALA A 249 -18.16 8.16 -2.25
CA ALA A 249 -19.29 8.28 -3.15
C ALA A 249 -18.80 8.11 -4.60
N LEU A 250 -19.55 7.38 -5.41
CA LEU A 250 -19.18 7.04 -6.76
C LEU A 250 -20.37 7.20 -7.68
N LEU A 251 -20.12 7.81 -8.85
CA LEU A 251 -21.03 7.87 -9.98
C LEU A 251 -20.32 7.31 -11.20
N ASN A 252 -20.92 6.37 -11.89
CA ASN A 252 -20.42 5.79 -13.13
C ASN A 252 -21.49 5.83 -14.19
N TYR A 253 -21.32 6.73 -15.15
CA TYR A 253 -22.18 6.83 -16.33
C TYR A 253 -21.48 6.16 -17.51
N HIS A 254 -22.12 5.24 -18.17
CA HIS A 254 -21.65 4.65 -19.42
C HIS A 254 -22.69 4.76 -20.51
N HIS A 255 -22.23 5.12 -21.67
CA HIS A 255 -23.02 5.13 -22.90
C HIS A 255 -22.22 4.37 -23.97
N LYS A 256 -22.87 3.87 -25.00
CA LYS A 256 -22.27 2.98 -26.04
C LYS A 256 -20.79 3.21 -26.36
N SER A 257 -20.36 4.46 -26.48
CA SER A 257 -19.01 4.83 -26.93
C SER A 257 -18.14 5.48 -25.86
N TYR A 258 -18.68 5.88 -24.72
CA TYR A 258 -17.92 6.56 -23.68
C TYR A 258 -18.43 6.25 -22.27
N ARG A 259 -17.55 6.43 -21.30
CA ARG A 259 -17.82 6.31 -19.87
C ARG A 259 -17.30 7.55 -19.15
N VAL A 260 -18.07 8.02 -18.18
CA VAL A 260 -17.68 9.06 -17.23
C VAL A 260 -17.80 8.49 -15.82
N PHE A 261 -16.73 8.50 -15.09
CA PHE A 261 -16.64 7.97 -13.74
C PHE A 261 -16.17 9.08 -12.81
N TYR A 262 -16.93 9.34 -11.76
CA TYR A 262 -16.57 10.27 -10.71
C TYR A 262 -16.55 9.55 -9.36
N LYS A 263 -15.49 9.76 -8.57
CA LYS A 263 -15.33 9.25 -7.21
C LYS A 263 -14.92 10.37 -6.27
N PHE A 264 -15.60 10.47 -5.17
CA PHE A 264 -15.26 11.29 -4.02
C PHE A 264 -14.85 10.37 -2.88
N GLU A 265 -13.78 10.71 -2.16
CA GLU A 265 -13.36 10.03 -0.94
C GLU A 265 -13.02 11.05 0.14
N TYR A 266 -13.57 10.84 1.33
CA TYR A 266 -13.19 11.55 2.55
C TYR A 266 -12.70 10.54 3.58
N PHE A 267 -11.50 10.77 4.10
CA PHE A 267 -10.87 9.97 5.13
C PHE A 267 -10.53 10.84 6.35
N ASP A 268 -10.85 10.37 7.56
CA ASP A 268 -10.55 10.99 8.85
C ASP A 268 -9.93 9.95 9.78
N GLU A 269 -8.73 10.23 10.27
CA GLU A 269 -8.02 9.38 11.22
C GLU A 269 -7.65 10.18 12.46
N ARG A 270 -7.92 9.59 13.63
CA ARG A 270 -7.48 10.10 14.92
C ARG A 270 -6.61 9.08 15.60
N MET A 271 -5.36 9.42 15.80
CA MET A 271 -4.38 8.60 16.49
C MET A 271 -4.05 9.24 17.84
N LYS A 272 -3.98 8.43 18.90
CA LYS A 272 -3.65 8.88 20.26
C LYS A 272 -2.24 8.45 20.58
N ASP A 273 -1.38 9.41 20.86
CA ASP A 273 -0.01 9.17 21.27
C ASP A 273 0.17 9.64 22.71
N TYR A 274 0.16 8.67 23.60
CA TYR A 274 0.34 8.89 25.01
C TYR A 274 1.81 8.69 25.38
N SER A 275 2.46 9.75 25.84
CA SER A 275 3.88 9.71 26.25
C SER A 275 4.13 8.59 27.24
N LYS A 276 5.19 7.83 27.01
CA LYS A 276 5.70 6.82 27.94
C LYS A 276 6.31 7.47 29.18
N ILE A 277 6.92 8.64 28.98
CA ILE A 277 7.62 9.42 29.99
C ILE A 277 6.64 10.41 30.63
N PHE A 278 6.71 10.55 31.91
CA PHE A 278 5.98 11.51 32.72
C PHE A 278 6.85 12.06 33.83
N ASP A 279 6.55 13.27 34.27
CA ASP A 279 7.22 13.92 35.42
C ASP A 279 6.36 13.70 36.66
N MET A 280 6.92 13.15 37.71
CA MET A 280 6.22 12.92 38.99
C MET A 280 5.81 14.23 39.68
N ASN A 281 6.47 15.36 39.32
CA ASN A 281 6.19 16.68 39.87
C ASN A 281 6.05 16.64 41.41
N GLU A 282 7.08 16.09 42.04
CA GLU A 282 7.10 15.88 43.48
C GLU A 282 7.23 17.22 44.23
N ASN A 283 6.37 17.39 45.22
CA ASN A 283 6.49 18.48 46.18
C ASN A 283 7.03 17.95 47.53
N PRO A 284 8.33 18.12 47.81
CA PRO A 284 8.95 17.54 49.00
C PRO A 284 8.47 18.20 50.31
N VAL A 285 7.91 19.41 50.24
CA VAL A 285 7.39 20.12 51.44
C VAL A 285 6.07 19.54 51.91
N PHE A 286 5.21 19.13 50.96
CA PHE A 286 3.87 18.59 51.26
C PHE A 286 3.80 17.06 51.07
N GLU A 287 4.94 16.44 50.72
CA GLU A 287 5.00 15.00 50.39
C GLU A 287 3.94 14.55 49.41
N THR A 288 3.65 15.40 48.39
CA THR A 288 2.63 15.13 47.36
C THR A 288 3.27 14.93 46.01
N ILE A 289 2.64 14.07 45.23
CA ILE A 289 2.98 13.86 43.80
C ILE A 289 1.82 14.28 42.90
N ASP A 290 2.13 14.94 41.78
CA ASP A 290 1.18 15.31 40.73
C ASP A 290 1.75 14.90 39.38
N PRO A 291 1.67 13.61 38.97
CA PRO A 291 2.30 13.12 37.79
C PRO A 291 1.71 13.77 36.52
N ILE A 292 2.59 14.33 35.69
CA ILE A 292 2.23 15.08 34.49
C ILE A 292 2.92 14.44 33.27
N ALA A 293 2.12 14.08 32.26
CA ALA A 293 2.60 13.62 30.97
C ALA A 293 2.36 14.64 29.85
N LYS A 294 3.12 14.54 28.77
CA LYS A 294 2.96 15.32 27.54
C LYS A 294 2.35 14.42 26.47
N ASP A 295 1.06 14.52 26.25
CA ASP A 295 0.32 13.70 25.30
C ASP A 295 -0.07 14.51 24.05
N ARG A 296 -0.30 13.78 22.96
CA ARG A 296 -0.75 14.38 21.70
C ARG A 296 -1.82 13.53 21.02
N LEU A 297 -2.71 14.23 20.29
CA LEU A 297 -3.64 13.63 19.35
C LEU A 297 -3.21 14.05 17.94
N VAL A 298 -3.07 13.08 17.06
CA VAL A 298 -2.73 13.33 15.65
C VAL A 298 -3.98 13.08 14.82
N ASN A 299 -4.46 14.14 14.16
CA ASN A 299 -5.66 14.10 13.34
C ASN A 299 -5.25 14.24 11.88
N THR A 300 -5.52 13.22 11.06
CA THR A 300 -5.25 13.24 9.61
C THR A 300 -6.56 13.25 8.85
N LYS A 301 -6.74 14.21 7.95
CA LYS A 301 -7.90 14.31 7.05
C LYS A 301 -7.43 14.31 5.60
N ARG A 302 -8.11 13.55 4.75
CA ARG A 302 -7.83 13.51 3.32
C ARG A 302 -9.12 13.59 2.52
N TRP A 303 -9.08 14.42 1.47
CA TRP A 303 -10.13 14.54 0.45
C TRP A 303 -9.54 14.17 -0.89
N ALA A 304 -10.22 13.33 -1.63
CA ALA A 304 -9.86 13.01 -3.00
C ALA A 304 -11.09 13.12 -3.91
N ASN A 305 -10.92 13.82 -5.02
CA ASN A 305 -11.89 13.90 -6.10
C ASN A 305 -11.23 13.34 -7.35
N ILE A 306 -11.79 12.29 -7.93
CA ILE A 306 -11.27 11.60 -9.10
C ILE A 306 -12.35 11.63 -10.17
N LEU A 307 -12.03 12.18 -11.33
CA LEU A 307 -12.87 12.16 -12.52
C LEU A 307 -12.12 11.44 -13.64
N ASN A 308 -12.65 10.33 -14.10
CA ASN A 308 -12.11 9.60 -15.23
C ASN A 308 -13.14 9.59 -16.36
N THR A 309 -12.71 9.86 -17.57
CA THR A 309 -13.54 9.69 -18.75
C THR A 309 -12.77 8.94 -19.83
N SER A 310 -13.40 7.94 -20.39
CA SER A 310 -12.78 7.13 -21.44
C SER A 310 -13.80 6.79 -22.51
N GLY A 311 -13.32 6.63 -23.75
CA GLY A 311 -14.21 6.32 -24.84
C GLY A 311 -13.56 6.28 -26.20
N LYS A 312 -14.42 6.23 -27.22
CA LYS A 312 -14.02 6.36 -28.63
C LYS A 312 -14.74 7.54 -29.27
N LEU A 313 -13.99 8.38 -29.93
CA LEU A 313 -14.49 9.49 -30.72
C LEU A 313 -14.49 9.10 -32.22
N TYR A 314 -15.67 9.06 -32.85
CA TYR A 314 -15.86 8.73 -34.26
C TYR A 314 -15.19 7.41 -34.72
N ASP A 315 -15.08 6.41 -33.81
CA ASP A 315 -14.38 5.13 -34.06
C ASP A 315 -12.92 5.25 -34.52
N LEU A 316 -12.34 6.46 -34.46
CA LEU A 316 -11.01 6.80 -34.90
C LEU A 316 -10.02 7.02 -33.78
N LEU A 317 -10.49 7.56 -32.67
CA LEU A 317 -9.64 7.97 -31.56
C LEU A 317 -10.19 7.39 -30.26
N ARG A 318 -9.43 6.54 -29.62
CA ARG A 318 -9.68 6.16 -28.22
C ARG A 318 -9.01 7.17 -27.30
N PHE A 319 -9.70 7.61 -26.29
CA PHE A 319 -9.17 8.47 -25.23
C PHE A 319 -9.43 7.89 -23.84
N ASP A 320 -8.52 8.18 -22.91
CA ASP A 320 -8.66 7.94 -21.48
C ASP A 320 -8.08 9.16 -20.76
N LEU A 321 -8.93 9.89 -20.04
CA LEU A 321 -8.58 11.13 -19.36
C LEU A 321 -8.90 10.98 -17.87
N SER A 322 -7.94 11.33 -17.03
CA SER A 322 -8.08 11.37 -15.58
C SER A 322 -7.75 12.75 -15.05
N PHE A 323 -8.60 13.25 -14.16
CA PHE A 323 -8.38 14.49 -13.42
C PHE A 323 -8.60 14.21 -11.96
N THR A 324 -7.72 14.70 -11.11
CA THR A 324 -7.90 14.59 -9.67
C THR A 324 -7.42 15.81 -8.94
N TYR A 325 -8.14 16.11 -7.87
CA TYR A 325 -7.71 17.02 -6.83
C TYR A 325 -7.75 16.29 -5.50
N GLN A 326 -6.61 16.25 -4.83
CA GLN A 326 -6.45 15.61 -3.53
C GLN A 326 -5.85 16.60 -2.54
N LYS A 327 -6.31 16.54 -1.31
CA LYS A 327 -5.77 17.32 -0.21
C LYS A 327 -5.69 16.46 1.05
N GLN A 328 -4.53 16.48 1.71
CA GLN A 328 -4.33 15.86 3.01
C GLN A 328 -3.83 16.92 3.98
N GLU A 329 -4.37 16.91 5.19
CA GLU A 329 -3.96 17.77 6.30
C GLU A 329 -3.76 16.92 7.54
N ARG A 330 -2.72 17.24 8.29
CA ARG A 330 -2.44 16.64 9.60
C ARG A 330 -2.29 17.72 10.63
N ASP A 331 -3.13 17.66 11.65
CA ASP A 331 -3.10 18.55 12.80
C ASP A 331 -2.65 17.75 14.03
N VAL A 332 -1.87 18.39 14.89
CA VAL A 332 -1.43 17.83 16.17
C VAL A 332 -2.00 18.69 17.28
N ASP A 333 -2.80 18.04 18.14
CA ASP A 333 -3.28 18.62 19.37
C ASP A 333 -2.38 18.14 20.51
N PHE A 334 -1.58 19.01 21.04
CA PHE A 334 -0.68 18.76 22.15
C PHE A 334 -1.31 19.25 23.46
N TYR A 335 -1.17 18.47 24.54
CA TYR A 335 -1.61 18.87 25.87
C TYR A 335 -0.76 18.24 26.96
N ARG A 336 -0.67 18.94 28.10
CA ARG A 336 -0.20 18.35 29.35
C ARG A 336 -1.37 17.67 30.05
N TYR A 337 -1.10 16.51 30.65
CA TYR A 337 -2.11 15.67 31.27
C TYR A 337 -1.72 15.36 32.73
N ARG A 338 -2.51 15.89 33.67
CA ARG A 338 -2.41 15.49 35.09
C ARG A 338 -3.04 14.12 35.27
N ILE A 339 -2.20 13.11 35.40
CA ILE A 339 -2.62 11.72 35.35
C ILE A 339 -3.55 11.37 36.51
N LYS A 340 -3.22 11.87 37.70
CA LYS A 340 -3.97 11.61 38.94
C LYS A 340 -5.37 12.20 38.95
N TYR A 341 -5.55 13.32 38.25
CA TYR A 341 -6.82 14.08 38.24
C TYR A 341 -7.62 13.92 36.96
N ASP A 342 -7.11 13.16 35.97
CA ASP A 342 -7.71 13.03 34.62
C ASP A 342 -7.95 14.40 33.96
N GLU A 343 -7.01 15.32 34.14
CA GLU A 343 -7.15 16.71 33.71
C GLU A 343 -6.17 17.04 32.56
N LYS A 344 -6.71 17.61 31.48
CA LYS A 344 -5.93 18.12 30.35
C LYS A 344 -5.80 19.64 30.45
N PHE A 345 -4.57 20.16 30.40
CA PHE A 345 -4.27 21.56 30.45
C PHE A 345 -3.14 21.94 29.47
N ASP A 346 -2.78 23.20 29.35
CA ASP A 346 -1.76 23.72 28.41
C ASP A 346 -1.95 23.16 27.00
N ARG A 347 -3.16 23.30 26.46
CA ARG A 347 -3.50 22.76 25.15
C ARG A 347 -3.02 23.70 24.03
N SER A 348 -2.36 23.15 23.05
CA SER A 348 -2.01 23.81 21.80
C SER A 348 -2.38 22.94 20.61
N SER A 349 -2.83 23.53 19.53
CA SER A 349 -3.15 22.85 18.29
C SER A 349 -2.43 23.55 17.15
N TYR A 350 -1.78 22.77 16.29
CA TYR A 350 -1.08 23.30 15.11
C TYR A 350 -1.16 22.33 13.95
N LYS A 351 -1.13 22.87 12.74
CA LYS A 351 -0.99 22.07 11.52
C LYS A 351 0.44 21.61 11.41
N SER A 352 0.68 20.29 11.49
CA SER A 352 2.02 19.71 11.34
C SER A 352 2.41 19.56 9.89
N GLU A 353 1.48 19.11 9.04
CA GLU A 353 1.73 18.81 7.64
C GLU A 353 0.49 19.08 6.79
N SER A 354 0.68 19.43 5.53
CA SER A 354 -0.36 19.35 4.52
C SER A 354 0.21 19.10 3.13
N ARG A 355 -0.58 18.43 2.30
CA ARG A 355 -0.28 18.16 0.90
C ARG A 355 -1.51 18.44 0.06
N GLU A 356 -1.34 19.23 -1.00
CA GLU A 356 -2.34 19.41 -2.04
C GLU A 356 -1.77 18.93 -3.36
N VAL A 357 -2.52 18.14 -4.11
CA VAL A 357 -2.11 17.65 -5.43
C VAL A 357 -3.24 17.84 -6.42
N PHE A 358 -2.94 18.51 -7.51
CA PHE A 358 -3.69 18.47 -8.74
C PHE A 358 -2.96 17.55 -9.72
N PHE A 359 -3.67 16.58 -10.28
CA PHE A 359 -3.13 15.65 -11.25
C PHE A 359 -4.07 15.52 -12.44
N SER A 360 -3.50 15.53 -13.64
CA SER A 360 -4.22 15.27 -14.88
C SER A 360 -3.38 14.36 -15.77
N ARG A 361 -4.01 13.34 -16.32
CA ARG A 361 -3.39 12.43 -17.27
C ARG A 361 -4.34 12.20 -18.44
N GLY A 362 -3.82 12.27 -19.66
CA GLY A 362 -4.53 11.96 -20.87
C GLY A 362 -3.76 10.99 -21.73
N THR A 363 -4.47 9.99 -22.24
CA THR A 363 -3.94 8.97 -23.14
C THR A 363 -4.82 8.91 -24.38
N PHE A 364 -4.21 8.91 -25.54
CA PHE A 364 -4.86 8.87 -26.83
C PHE A 364 -4.30 7.73 -27.66
N SER A 365 -5.14 6.86 -28.19
CA SER A 365 -4.74 5.72 -29.01
C SER A 365 -5.70 5.49 -30.17
N ASP A 366 -5.39 4.52 -31.04
CA ASP A 366 -6.18 4.14 -32.22
C ASP A 366 -6.33 5.26 -33.30
N PHE A 367 -5.55 6.34 -33.21
CA PHE A 367 -5.59 7.47 -34.18
C PHE A 367 -4.91 7.15 -35.51
N ILE A 368 -4.13 6.10 -35.58
CA ILE A 368 -3.58 5.52 -36.81
C ILE A 368 -4.14 4.10 -36.92
N LYS A 369 -4.86 3.83 -38.01
CA LYS A 369 -5.35 2.49 -38.32
C LYS A 369 -4.29 1.70 -39.06
N TRP A 370 -3.55 0.88 -38.32
CA TRP A 370 -2.59 -0.06 -38.91
C TRP A 370 -2.82 -1.44 -38.25
N GLU A 371 -3.12 -2.44 -39.06
CA GLU A 371 -3.50 -3.76 -38.58
C GLU A 371 -2.45 -4.41 -37.67
N ARG A 372 -1.16 -4.10 -37.91
CA ARG A 372 -0.04 -4.68 -37.16
C ARG A 372 0.53 -3.77 -36.08
N ALA A 373 0.04 -2.56 -35.93
CA ALA A 373 0.56 -1.65 -34.89
C ALA A 373 -0.53 -0.75 -34.34
N LYS A 374 -0.51 -0.61 -33.01
CA LYS A 374 -1.30 0.35 -32.26
C LYS A 374 -0.37 1.40 -31.69
N PHE A 375 -0.74 2.65 -31.80
CA PHE A 375 0.02 3.78 -31.30
C PHE A 375 -0.71 4.45 -30.16
N GLN A 376 0.06 4.91 -29.19
CA GLN A 376 -0.44 5.66 -28.04
C GLN A 376 0.45 6.88 -27.82
N VAL A 377 -0.17 8.02 -27.58
CA VAL A 377 0.48 9.24 -27.07
C VAL A 377 -0.27 9.73 -25.84
N GLY A 378 0.41 10.42 -24.98
CA GLY A 378 -0.25 10.96 -23.80
C GLY A 378 0.55 12.05 -23.12
N TYR A 379 -0.12 12.64 -22.14
CA TYR A 379 0.47 13.64 -21.25
C TYR A 379 0.15 13.31 -19.79
N GLU A 380 0.95 13.83 -18.90
CA GLU A 380 0.70 13.83 -17.46
C GLU A 380 1.16 15.15 -16.88
N VAL A 381 0.31 15.77 -16.06
CA VAL A 381 0.58 17.00 -15.34
C VAL A 381 0.33 16.74 -13.87
N SER A 382 1.30 17.02 -13.04
CA SER A 382 1.18 16.95 -11.58
C SER A 382 1.66 18.25 -10.96
N GLN A 383 0.82 18.86 -10.14
CA GLN A 383 1.16 20.03 -9.33
C GLN A 383 0.93 19.68 -7.86
N SER A 384 2.00 19.65 -7.08
CA SER A 384 1.98 19.34 -5.66
C SER A 384 2.43 20.54 -4.86
N LYS A 385 1.67 20.86 -3.80
CA LYS A 385 2.03 21.89 -2.81
C LYS A 385 2.14 21.21 -1.45
N GLY A 386 3.31 21.28 -0.84
CA GLY A 386 3.60 20.72 0.48
C GLY A 386 3.83 21.81 1.52
N TYR A 387 3.50 21.47 2.77
CA TYR A 387 3.76 22.25 3.97
C TYR A 387 4.16 21.29 5.08
N SER A 388 5.18 21.63 5.87
CA SER A 388 5.57 20.91 7.08
C SER A 388 6.20 21.84 8.10
N VAL A 389 5.89 21.63 9.38
CA VAL A 389 6.58 22.35 10.47
C VAL A 389 8.02 21.89 10.67
N MET A 390 8.37 20.71 10.17
CA MET A 390 9.73 20.19 10.19
C MET A 390 10.64 20.89 9.16
N SER A 391 10.14 21.89 8.47
CA SER A 391 10.90 22.83 7.65
C SER A 391 11.19 24.15 8.39
N GLU A 392 10.89 24.24 9.69
CA GLU A 392 11.21 25.40 10.52
C GLU A 392 12.64 25.32 11.06
N SER A 393 13.49 26.26 10.68
CA SER A 393 14.65 26.61 11.50
C SER A 393 14.18 27.36 12.75
N LEU A 394 14.95 27.27 13.84
CA LEU A 394 14.68 28.02 15.07
C LEU A 394 14.44 29.52 14.75
N GLY A 395 13.15 29.93 14.70
CA GLY A 395 12.74 31.29 14.44
C GLY A 395 12.29 31.62 13.01
N GLU A 396 12.30 30.69 12.05
CA GLU A 396 11.74 30.88 10.71
C GLU A 396 10.32 30.34 10.60
N LYS A 397 9.50 30.99 9.77
CA LYS A 397 8.11 30.56 9.54
C LYS A 397 8.07 29.27 8.74
N PRO A 398 7.11 28.34 9.01
CA PRO A 398 6.89 27.14 8.22
C PRO A 398 6.80 27.48 6.73
N THR A 399 7.54 26.75 5.90
CA THR A 399 7.58 27.05 4.47
C THR A 399 6.66 26.13 3.68
N SER A 400 5.89 26.74 2.77
CA SER A 400 5.13 26.00 1.77
C SER A 400 5.90 26.02 0.46
N LYS A 401 6.12 24.85 -0.15
CA LYS A 401 6.82 24.68 -1.42
C LYS A 401 5.93 23.97 -2.43
N SER A 402 6.17 24.23 -3.71
CA SER A 402 5.44 23.60 -4.81
C SER A 402 6.42 22.85 -5.72
N LEU A 403 6.00 21.66 -6.16
CA LEU A 403 6.71 20.84 -7.13
C LEU A 403 5.76 20.58 -8.30
N GLY A 404 6.19 20.90 -9.51
CA GLY A 404 5.44 20.66 -10.75
C GLY A 404 6.16 19.65 -11.65
N SER A 405 5.40 18.76 -12.29
CA SER A 405 5.88 17.84 -13.33
C SER A 405 4.94 17.89 -14.54
N TYR A 406 5.51 17.94 -15.73
CA TYR A 406 4.82 18.03 -17.01
C TYR A 406 5.46 17.03 -17.97
N ASP A 407 4.78 15.96 -18.26
CA ASP A 407 5.33 14.85 -18.98
C ASP A 407 4.58 14.59 -20.28
N PHE A 408 5.31 14.15 -21.30
CA PHE A 408 4.76 13.68 -22.57
C PHE A 408 5.33 12.30 -22.89
N TYR A 409 4.48 11.37 -23.31
CA TYR A 409 4.90 10.03 -23.63
C TYR A 409 4.28 9.50 -24.91
N ALA A 410 5.00 8.59 -25.54
CA ALA A 410 4.56 7.84 -26.71
C ALA A 410 4.99 6.38 -26.59
N SER A 411 4.14 5.49 -27.03
CA SER A 411 4.46 4.07 -27.15
C SER A 411 3.68 3.44 -28.29
N SER A 412 4.12 2.27 -28.73
CA SER A 412 3.42 1.51 -29.78
C SER A 412 3.46 0.02 -29.48
N GLU A 413 2.36 -0.70 -29.71
CA GLU A 413 2.31 -2.16 -29.75
C GLU A 413 2.39 -2.60 -31.20
N ILE A 414 3.42 -3.37 -31.54
CA ILE A 414 3.71 -3.80 -32.93
C ILE A 414 3.74 -5.32 -32.96
N ASP A 415 2.82 -5.91 -33.72
CA ASP A 415 2.82 -7.35 -34.03
C ASP A 415 3.81 -7.60 -35.18
N VAL A 416 5.06 -7.88 -34.81
CA VAL A 416 6.14 -8.19 -35.80
C VAL A 416 5.83 -9.49 -36.54
N LEU A 417 5.35 -10.50 -35.78
CA LEU A 417 4.81 -11.77 -36.25
C LEU A 417 3.48 -12.05 -35.54
N PRO A 418 2.65 -12.95 -36.01
CA PRO A 418 1.38 -13.28 -35.34
C PRO A 418 1.52 -13.72 -33.87
N ASN A 419 2.69 -14.21 -33.49
CA ASN A 419 3.00 -14.68 -32.14
C ASN A 419 4.14 -13.89 -31.46
N PHE A 420 4.63 -12.81 -32.08
CA PHE A 420 5.71 -11.98 -31.55
C PHE A 420 5.34 -10.50 -31.59
N MET A 421 5.18 -9.90 -30.42
CA MET A 421 4.85 -8.50 -30.22
C MET A 421 6.01 -7.77 -29.54
N ILE A 422 6.24 -6.54 -29.96
CA ILE A 422 7.14 -5.59 -29.30
C ILE A 422 6.38 -4.33 -28.89
N ARG A 423 6.77 -3.73 -27.77
CA ARG A 423 6.22 -2.45 -27.29
C ARG A 423 7.35 -1.51 -26.88
N PRO A 424 7.92 -0.72 -27.82
CA PRO A 424 8.79 0.39 -27.49
C PRO A 424 8.00 1.55 -26.89
N GLY A 425 8.64 2.28 -25.98
CA GLY A 425 8.05 3.47 -25.36
C GLY A 425 9.11 4.48 -24.95
N TYR A 426 8.70 5.75 -24.96
CA TYR A 426 9.51 6.89 -24.56
C TYR A 426 8.66 7.91 -23.80
N ARG A 427 9.21 8.50 -22.75
CA ARG A 427 8.62 9.60 -21.98
C ARG A 427 9.66 10.67 -21.73
N LEU A 428 9.29 11.91 -22.02
CA LEU A 428 9.98 13.12 -21.60
C LEU A 428 9.28 13.66 -20.37
N MET A 429 10.03 13.89 -19.29
CA MET A 429 9.55 14.44 -18.04
C MET A 429 10.23 15.77 -17.79
N THR A 430 9.43 16.83 -17.68
CA THR A 430 9.93 18.17 -17.36
C THR A 430 9.42 18.58 -15.98
N SER A 431 10.24 19.21 -15.18
CA SER A 431 9.92 19.60 -13.82
C SER A 431 10.16 21.09 -13.61
N SER A 432 9.41 21.68 -12.70
CA SER A 432 9.67 23.05 -12.24
C SER A 432 10.96 23.20 -11.42
N THR A 433 11.55 22.10 -10.97
CA THR A 433 12.66 22.09 -9.99
C THR A 433 13.91 21.37 -10.51
N PHE A 434 13.74 20.36 -11.37
CA PHE A 434 14.84 19.51 -11.84
C PHE A 434 15.00 19.61 -13.35
N ASP A 435 16.18 19.29 -13.84
CA ASP A 435 16.45 19.12 -15.27
C ASP A 435 15.55 18.04 -15.86
N SER A 436 15.26 18.17 -17.16
CA SER A 436 14.43 17.21 -17.88
C SER A 436 14.97 15.78 -17.78
N GLN A 437 14.09 14.85 -17.48
CA GLN A 437 14.40 13.44 -17.34
C GLN A 437 13.76 12.64 -18.48
N HIS A 438 14.31 11.47 -18.77
CA HIS A 438 13.87 10.60 -19.85
C HIS A 438 13.62 9.18 -19.31
N ALA A 439 12.46 8.60 -19.65
CA ALA A 439 12.23 7.19 -19.48
C ALA A 439 12.09 6.51 -20.85
N MET A 440 12.67 5.32 -20.95
CA MET A 440 12.60 4.48 -22.14
C MET A 440 12.22 3.07 -21.69
N SER A 441 11.40 2.40 -22.48
CA SER A 441 11.09 0.99 -22.26
C SER A 441 10.99 0.24 -23.58
N LEU A 442 11.38 -1.03 -23.53
CA LEU A 442 11.12 -2.00 -24.59
C LEU A 442 10.57 -3.26 -23.94
N MET A 443 9.34 -3.60 -24.31
CA MET A 443 8.69 -4.83 -23.87
C MET A 443 8.55 -5.77 -25.05
N LEU A 444 8.79 -7.04 -24.81
CA LEU A 444 8.70 -8.10 -25.81
C LEU A 444 7.77 -9.19 -25.27
N LYS A 445 6.93 -9.72 -26.13
CA LYS A 445 6.10 -10.89 -25.85
C LYS A 445 6.19 -11.85 -27.02
N TYR A 446 6.57 -13.08 -26.75
CA TYR A 446 6.66 -14.15 -27.73
C TYR A 446 5.89 -15.37 -27.25
N VAL A 447 4.90 -15.79 -28.02
CA VAL A 447 4.11 -16.99 -27.77
C VAL A 447 4.68 -18.11 -28.63
N LEU A 448 5.25 -19.09 -27.98
CA LEU A 448 5.84 -20.28 -28.59
C LEU A 448 4.79 -21.40 -28.73
N PRO A 449 5.04 -22.43 -29.57
CA PRO A 449 4.18 -23.62 -29.62
C PRO A 449 3.94 -24.23 -28.24
N ASN A 450 2.82 -24.96 -28.07
CA ASN A 450 2.42 -25.63 -26.83
C ASN A 450 2.21 -24.68 -25.63
N ASN A 451 1.73 -23.45 -25.85
CA ASN A 451 1.42 -22.47 -24.81
C ASN A 451 2.63 -22.06 -23.94
N TYR A 452 3.85 -22.10 -24.46
CA TYR A 452 4.97 -21.41 -23.82
C TYR A 452 4.90 -19.93 -24.16
N GLU A 453 5.15 -19.09 -23.20
CA GLU A 453 5.18 -17.65 -23.40
C GLU A 453 6.43 -17.05 -22.77
N VAL A 454 7.15 -16.25 -23.54
CA VAL A 454 8.31 -15.48 -23.07
C VAL A 454 7.95 -14.01 -23.12
N ARG A 455 8.17 -13.31 -22.01
CA ARG A 455 8.08 -11.85 -21.92
C ARG A 455 9.40 -11.29 -21.44
N ALA A 456 9.87 -10.23 -22.04
CA ALA A 456 11.02 -9.49 -21.58
C ALA A 456 10.68 -8.00 -21.49
N THR A 457 11.11 -7.35 -20.43
CA THR A 457 10.96 -5.91 -20.23
C THR A 457 12.30 -5.33 -19.84
N VAL A 458 12.76 -4.33 -20.58
CA VAL A 458 13.91 -3.52 -20.22
C VAL A 458 13.50 -2.05 -20.25
N GLY A 459 13.93 -1.28 -19.26
CA GLY A 459 13.61 0.13 -19.26
C GLY A 459 14.36 0.95 -18.21
N THR A 460 14.14 2.24 -18.30
CA THR A 460 14.65 3.23 -17.35
C THR A 460 13.47 3.98 -16.72
N SER A 461 13.62 4.34 -15.47
CA SER A 461 12.69 5.21 -14.76
C SER A 461 13.47 6.07 -13.78
N PRO A 462 13.41 7.39 -13.85
CA PRO A 462 13.98 8.25 -12.81
C PRO A 462 13.11 8.22 -11.55
N ARG A 463 13.73 8.49 -10.40
CA ARG A 463 13.01 8.87 -9.17
C ARG A 463 13.32 10.34 -8.86
N LEU A 464 12.28 11.12 -8.71
CA LEU A 464 12.43 12.53 -8.34
C LEU A 464 12.56 12.63 -6.80
N PRO A 465 13.45 13.53 -6.30
CA PRO A 465 13.49 13.87 -4.90
C PRO A 465 12.12 14.40 -4.44
N ASN A 466 11.70 14.02 -3.27
CA ASN A 466 10.43 14.44 -2.72
C ASN A 466 10.58 15.70 -1.85
N TYR A 467 9.44 16.19 -1.35
CA TYR A 467 9.38 17.42 -0.56
C TYR A 467 10.25 17.36 0.69
N GLU A 468 10.26 16.24 1.40
CA GLU A 468 11.03 16.09 2.65
C GLU A 468 12.54 16.01 2.38
N GLU A 469 12.97 15.22 1.40
CA GLU A 469 14.38 15.12 1.03
C GLU A 469 14.96 16.47 0.64
N LEU A 470 14.15 17.35 0.04
CA LEU A 470 14.58 18.67 -0.40
C LEU A 470 14.54 19.73 0.71
N TYR A 471 13.52 19.70 1.58
CA TYR A 471 13.16 20.87 2.40
C TYR A 471 12.97 20.57 3.88
N THR A 472 13.20 19.34 4.36
CA THR A 472 13.16 19.06 5.79
C THR A 472 14.23 19.90 6.50
N TYR A 473 13.83 20.51 7.60
CA TYR A 473 14.73 21.18 8.53
C TYR A 473 14.25 20.90 9.95
N PHE A 474 14.96 19.99 10.63
CA PHE A 474 14.64 19.59 11.99
C PHE A 474 15.92 19.64 12.81
N VAL A 475 16.15 20.82 13.41
CA VAL A 475 17.34 21.11 14.20
C VAL A 475 16.87 21.55 15.59
N ASP A 476 17.22 20.75 16.60
CA ASP A 476 17.02 21.05 18.02
C ASP A 476 18.26 20.59 18.82
N VAL A 477 18.18 20.62 20.16
CA VAL A 477 19.31 20.24 21.03
C VAL A 477 19.79 18.80 20.81
N ASN A 478 18.93 17.93 20.29
CA ASN A 478 19.21 16.49 20.11
C ASN A 478 19.21 16.04 18.65
N HIS A 479 18.78 16.89 17.73
CA HIS A 479 18.57 16.52 16.34
C HIS A 479 19.11 17.60 15.41
N ASP A 480 19.86 17.20 14.39
CA ASP A 480 20.25 18.05 13.26
C ASP A 480 20.01 17.25 11.96
N LEU A 481 18.78 17.34 11.43
CA LEU A 481 18.37 16.72 10.17
C LEU A 481 18.01 17.79 9.15
N GLN A 482 18.72 17.82 8.04
CA GLN A 482 18.56 18.82 7.00
C GLN A 482 18.26 18.19 5.64
N GLY A 483 17.28 18.74 4.92
CA GLY A 483 17.03 18.47 3.52
C GLY A 483 18.12 19.08 2.64
N ASN A 484 18.12 18.69 1.36
CA ASN A 484 19.07 19.19 0.40
C ASN A 484 18.37 19.65 -0.90
N PRO A 485 18.19 20.97 -1.11
CA PRO A 485 17.56 21.48 -2.33
C PRO A 485 18.36 21.20 -3.62
N ASN A 486 19.61 20.77 -3.50
CA ASN A 486 20.51 20.48 -4.63
C ASN A 486 20.51 19.01 -5.05
N LEU A 487 19.61 18.20 -4.52
CA LEU A 487 19.50 16.79 -4.92
C LEU A 487 19.13 16.65 -6.39
N ASN A 488 19.75 15.67 -7.04
CA ASN A 488 19.44 15.29 -8.41
C ASN A 488 18.48 14.09 -8.45
N PRO A 489 17.68 13.93 -9.52
CA PRO A 489 16.91 12.73 -9.76
C PRO A 489 17.77 11.48 -9.81
N GLU A 490 17.33 10.40 -9.16
CA GLU A 490 17.98 9.10 -9.23
C GLU A 490 17.71 8.41 -10.57
N LYS A 491 18.60 7.50 -10.98
CA LYS A 491 18.56 6.80 -12.28
C LYS A 491 18.30 5.32 -12.09
N GLY A 492 17.04 4.90 -12.22
CA GLY A 492 16.64 3.50 -12.21
C GLY A 492 16.78 2.84 -13.58
N LYS A 493 17.35 1.63 -13.61
CA LYS A 493 17.37 0.73 -14.79
C LYS A 493 16.90 -0.64 -14.35
N THR A 494 15.98 -1.24 -15.10
CA THR A 494 15.41 -2.54 -14.76
C THR A 494 15.38 -3.45 -15.98
N PHE A 495 15.54 -4.75 -15.71
CA PHE A 495 15.36 -5.81 -16.68
C PHE A 495 14.57 -6.95 -16.02
N PHE A 496 13.53 -7.42 -16.71
CA PHE A 496 12.74 -8.57 -16.32
C PHE A 496 12.61 -9.53 -17.49
N LEU A 497 12.74 -10.82 -17.20
CA LEU A 497 12.51 -11.92 -18.16
C LEU A 497 11.55 -12.91 -17.52
N ASN A 498 10.40 -13.15 -18.14
CA ASN A 498 9.39 -14.09 -17.70
C ASN A 498 9.28 -15.24 -18.70
N LEU A 499 9.25 -16.45 -18.19
CA LEU A 499 8.90 -17.66 -18.91
C LEU A 499 7.65 -18.26 -18.28
N LYS A 500 6.55 -18.27 -19.01
CA LYS A 500 5.26 -18.81 -18.54
C LYS A 500 4.90 -20.05 -19.35
N LYS A 501 4.32 -21.05 -18.66
CA LYS A 501 3.71 -22.22 -19.28
C LYS A 501 2.38 -22.50 -18.63
N ALA A 502 1.33 -22.60 -19.44
CA ALA A 502 0.02 -23.09 -19.03
C ALA A 502 -0.17 -24.54 -19.50
N PHE A 503 -0.61 -25.40 -18.59
CA PHE A 503 -0.99 -26.79 -18.85
C PHE A 503 -2.49 -26.90 -18.59
N GLU A 504 -3.26 -27.01 -19.63
CA GLU A 504 -4.70 -27.26 -19.60
C GLU A 504 -4.90 -28.74 -19.97
N ILE A 505 -5.19 -29.60 -18.98
CA ILE A 505 -5.38 -31.05 -19.19
C ILE A 505 -6.83 -31.32 -19.51
N ASN A 506 -7.76 -30.61 -18.82
CA ASN A 506 -9.20 -30.68 -19.06
C ASN A 506 -9.84 -29.43 -18.43
N GLU A 507 -11.16 -29.24 -18.56
CA GLU A 507 -11.90 -28.08 -18.02
C GLU A 507 -11.76 -27.91 -16.49
N ASP A 508 -11.50 -28.99 -15.77
CA ASP A 508 -11.40 -29.03 -14.31
C ASP A 508 -9.96 -28.83 -13.80
N PHE A 509 -8.94 -28.95 -14.65
CA PHE A 509 -7.53 -28.97 -14.24
C PHE A 509 -6.70 -27.98 -15.06
N GLU A 510 -6.22 -26.96 -14.40
CA GLU A 510 -5.31 -25.95 -14.94
C GLU A 510 -4.07 -25.86 -14.04
N PHE A 511 -2.88 -25.97 -14.64
CA PHE A 511 -1.61 -25.75 -13.95
C PHE A 511 -0.79 -24.72 -14.71
N ASN A 512 -0.45 -23.62 -14.03
CA ASN A 512 0.37 -22.54 -14.56
C ASN A 512 1.70 -22.49 -13.82
N THR A 513 2.79 -22.39 -14.56
CA THR A 513 4.11 -22.09 -14.00
C THR A 513 4.66 -20.82 -14.63
N ASN A 514 5.28 -19.97 -13.81
CA ASN A 514 5.89 -18.71 -14.24
C ASN A 514 7.26 -18.58 -13.56
N ILE A 515 8.30 -18.40 -14.36
CA ILE A 515 9.67 -18.17 -13.90
C ILE A 515 10.04 -16.75 -14.29
N THR A 516 10.41 -15.93 -13.31
CA THR A 516 10.81 -14.53 -13.53
C THR A 516 12.24 -14.33 -13.08
N GLY A 517 13.12 -13.96 -14.01
CA GLY A 517 14.44 -13.39 -13.72
C GLY A 517 14.37 -11.87 -13.72
N ARG A 518 15.05 -11.21 -12.75
CA ARG A 518 15.09 -9.74 -12.66
C ARG A 518 16.46 -9.22 -12.34
N TYR A 519 16.72 -8.01 -12.83
CA TYR A 519 17.86 -7.17 -12.44
C TYR A 519 17.42 -5.71 -12.31
N LEU A 520 17.70 -5.10 -11.17
CA LEU A 520 17.44 -3.69 -10.86
C LEU A 520 18.76 -3.00 -10.53
N ASN A 521 18.90 -1.74 -10.95
CA ASN A 521 20.06 -0.92 -10.67
C ASN A 521 19.62 0.55 -10.53
N VAL A 522 19.68 1.08 -9.32
CA VAL A 522 19.43 2.48 -9.01
C VAL A 522 20.75 3.15 -8.72
N LYS A 523 21.11 4.14 -9.52
CA LYS A 523 22.30 4.98 -9.34
C LYS A 523 21.91 6.34 -8.80
N ASP A 524 22.86 7.00 -8.17
CA ASP A 524 22.70 8.33 -7.54
C ASP A 524 21.56 8.29 -6.49
N LYS A 525 21.44 7.14 -5.78
CA LYS A 525 20.41 6.91 -4.78
C LYS A 525 20.53 7.94 -3.67
N ILE A 526 19.41 8.58 -3.35
CA ILE A 526 19.34 9.53 -2.23
C ILE A 526 19.27 8.74 -0.94
N ASP A 527 20.13 9.12 0.00
CA ASP A 527 20.13 8.55 1.34
C ASP A 527 20.52 9.60 2.37
N GLN A 528 20.18 9.36 3.64
CA GLN A 528 20.69 10.17 4.73
C GLN A 528 22.15 9.78 5.00
N ILE A 529 23.03 10.76 4.98
CA ILE A 529 24.40 10.62 5.44
C ILE A 529 24.57 11.31 6.77
N GLN A 530 25.41 10.71 7.59
CA GLN A 530 25.85 11.26 8.86
C GLN A 530 27.12 12.10 8.61
N ILE A 531 27.12 13.32 9.11
CA ILE A 531 28.27 14.22 9.05
C ILE A 531 28.69 14.50 10.49
N ILE A 532 29.96 14.22 10.82
CA ILE A 532 30.53 14.59 12.10
C ILE A 532 31.16 15.98 11.95
N ASP A 533 30.51 16.95 12.60
CA ASP A 533 30.96 18.35 12.64
C ASP A 533 31.49 18.67 14.06
N PRO A 534 32.37 19.63 14.26
CA PRO A 534 32.77 20.09 15.60
C PRO A 534 31.61 20.47 16.52
N ASP A 535 30.48 20.88 15.93
CA ASP A 535 29.24 21.27 16.65
C ASP A 535 28.32 20.10 16.98
N GLY A 536 28.64 18.84 16.54
CA GLY A 536 27.86 17.66 16.82
C GLY A 536 27.56 16.79 15.61
N LEU A 537 26.60 15.89 15.79
CA LEU A 537 26.14 14.94 14.77
C LEU A 537 25.05 15.55 13.90
N LYS A 538 25.30 15.66 12.59
CA LYS A 538 24.36 16.17 11.59
C LYS A 538 23.96 15.09 10.61
N PHE A 539 22.71 15.14 10.16
CA PHE A 539 22.19 14.28 9.10
C PHE A 539 21.74 15.12 7.91
N LYS A 540 22.11 14.71 6.70
CA LYS A 540 21.75 15.39 5.46
C LYS A 540 21.40 14.39 4.38
N TYR A 541 20.49 14.76 3.48
CA TYR A 541 20.18 13.97 2.29
C TYR A 541 21.20 14.24 1.17
N GLU A 542 21.76 13.21 0.58
CA GLU A 542 22.72 13.29 -0.53
C GLU A 542 22.53 12.18 -1.57
N ASN A 543 22.93 12.47 -2.83
CA ASN A 543 22.97 11.48 -3.91
C ASN A 543 24.30 10.70 -3.86
N VAL A 544 24.38 9.72 -3.01
CA VAL A 544 25.67 9.11 -2.67
C VAL A 544 25.76 7.60 -2.90
N ASN A 545 24.62 6.93 -3.02
CA ASN A 545 24.56 5.48 -2.96
C ASN A 545 24.13 4.85 -4.29
N ARG A 546 24.40 3.57 -4.41
CA ARG A 546 23.91 2.72 -5.50
C ARG A 546 23.22 1.50 -4.90
N TYR A 547 22.07 1.16 -5.42
CA TYR A 547 21.36 -0.05 -5.06
C TYR A 547 21.21 -0.96 -6.25
N ARG A 548 21.49 -2.26 -6.08
CA ARG A 548 21.26 -3.30 -7.08
C ARG A 548 20.46 -4.46 -6.48
N ASN A 549 19.57 -5.03 -7.25
CA ASN A 549 18.88 -6.27 -6.88
C ASN A 549 18.87 -7.21 -8.07
N VAL A 550 19.16 -8.48 -7.80
CA VAL A 550 19.04 -9.59 -8.74
C VAL A 550 18.18 -10.67 -8.11
N GLY A 551 17.35 -11.35 -8.90
CA GLY A 551 16.55 -12.42 -8.34
C GLY A 551 15.91 -13.31 -9.38
N VAL A 552 15.59 -14.53 -8.95
CA VAL A 552 14.78 -15.48 -9.70
C VAL A 552 13.58 -15.87 -8.84
N THR A 553 12.40 -15.76 -9.43
CA THR A 553 11.11 -16.09 -8.79
C THR A 553 10.43 -17.21 -9.57
N PHE A 554 9.98 -18.23 -8.88
CA PHE A 554 9.16 -19.33 -9.41
C PHE A 554 7.77 -19.21 -8.79
N LEU A 555 6.74 -19.08 -9.62
CA LEU A 555 5.35 -19.08 -9.21
C LEU A 555 4.63 -20.22 -9.91
N ASN A 556 3.98 -21.06 -9.14
CA ASN A 556 3.19 -22.18 -9.64
C ASN A 556 1.77 -22.06 -9.10
N GLN A 557 0.79 -22.20 -9.96
CA GLN A 557 -0.62 -22.19 -9.59
C GLN A 557 -1.32 -23.40 -10.16
N LEU A 558 -1.93 -24.17 -9.29
CA LEU A 558 -2.78 -25.29 -9.61
C LEU A 558 -4.21 -24.93 -9.29
N ARG A 559 -5.08 -25.08 -10.26
CA ARG A 559 -6.53 -25.01 -10.08
C ARG A 559 -7.13 -26.36 -10.47
N TRP A 560 -7.75 -27.01 -9.51
CA TRP A 560 -8.40 -28.30 -9.72
C TRP A 560 -9.79 -28.29 -9.10
N LYS A 561 -10.82 -28.21 -9.94
CA LYS A 561 -12.21 -28.04 -9.51
C LYS A 561 -12.34 -26.85 -8.56
N THR A 562 -12.61 -27.13 -7.29
CA THR A 562 -12.78 -26.13 -6.23
C THR A 562 -11.53 -25.92 -5.37
N LEU A 563 -10.42 -26.58 -5.71
CA LEU A 563 -9.12 -26.43 -5.07
C LEU A 563 -8.24 -25.47 -5.88
N ASP A 564 -7.71 -24.45 -5.23
CA ASP A 564 -6.74 -23.49 -5.77
C ASP A 564 -5.48 -23.54 -4.89
N VAL A 565 -4.33 -23.82 -5.48
CA VAL A 565 -3.04 -23.91 -4.78
C VAL A 565 -2.01 -23.06 -5.51
N GLY A 566 -1.49 -22.05 -4.82
CA GLY A 566 -0.36 -21.24 -5.29
C GLY A 566 0.89 -21.53 -4.48
N LEU A 567 2.00 -21.80 -5.15
CA LEU A 567 3.32 -21.98 -4.53
C LEU A 567 4.31 -21.02 -5.19
N GLY A 568 5.02 -20.27 -4.36
CA GLY A 568 6.03 -19.34 -4.81
C GLY A 568 7.37 -19.55 -4.10
N PHE A 569 8.45 -19.36 -4.83
CA PHE A 569 9.80 -19.33 -4.31
C PHE A 569 10.58 -18.22 -4.99
N THR A 570 11.27 -17.41 -4.21
CA THR A 570 12.21 -16.39 -4.70
C THR A 570 13.57 -16.57 -4.04
N TYR A 571 14.62 -16.46 -4.84
CA TYR A 571 15.98 -16.29 -4.35
C TYR A 571 16.50 -14.97 -4.90
N SER A 572 16.73 -13.99 -4.02
CA SER A 572 17.12 -12.64 -4.42
C SER A 572 18.34 -12.15 -3.68
N GLY A 573 19.23 -11.46 -4.40
CA GLY A 573 20.41 -10.79 -3.86
C GLY A 573 20.26 -9.27 -3.97
N SER A 574 20.56 -8.56 -2.90
CA SER A 574 20.65 -7.09 -2.87
C SER A 574 22.08 -6.66 -2.57
N ALA A 575 22.55 -5.63 -3.28
CA ALA A 575 23.84 -4.98 -3.06
C ALA A 575 23.62 -3.49 -2.92
N GLN A 576 24.18 -2.90 -1.88
CA GLN A 576 24.13 -1.45 -1.66
C GLN A 576 25.55 -0.94 -1.47
N GLN A 577 25.98 -0.06 -2.35
CA GLN A 577 27.19 0.71 -2.17
C GLN A 577 26.89 1.83 -1.19
N ILE A 578 27.68 1.95 -0.15
CA ILE A 578 27.52 2.96 0.90
C ILE A 578 28.63 4.00 0.73
N TYR A 579 28.28 5.28 0.79
CA TYR A 579 29.23 6.38 0.70
C TYR A 579 30.21 6.36 1.87
N GLY A 580 31.49 6.64 1.56
CA GLY A 580 32.55 6.66 2.59
C GLY A 580 32.96 5.29 3.13
N ALA A 581 32.34 4.20 2.64
CA ALA A 581 32.67 2.86 3.09
C ALA A 581 34.15 2.50 2.80
N PRO A 582 34.96 2.18 3.81
CA PRO A 582 36.26 1.59 3.58
C PRO A 582 36.04 0.16 3.06
N GLY A 583 36.30 -0.06 1.78
CA GLY A 583 36.16 -1.36 1.14
C GLY A 583 34.92 -1.51 0.27
N ASP A 584 34.75 -2.70 -0.30
CA ASP A 584 33.71 -2.99 -1.27
C ASP A 584 32.44 -3.50 -0.58
N THR A 585 31.48 -2.61 -0.30
CA THR A 585 30.16 -2.96 0.21
C THR A 585 29.18 -3.33 -0.90
N ASP A 586 29.52 -3.13 -2.19
CA ASP A 586 28.70 -3.40 -3.35
C ASP A 586 28.69 -4.90 -3.73
N LYS A 587 28.45 -5.78 -2.75
CA LYS A 587 28.37 -7.24 -2.91
C LYS A 587 26.95 -7.72 -2.71
N PHE A 588 26.50 -8.66 -3.55
CA PHE A 588 25.19 -9.24 -3.40
C PHE A 588 25.08 -10.11 -2.13
N LEU A 589 24.10 -9.77 -1.30
CA LEU A 589 23.70 -10.55 -0.13
C LEU A 589 22.35 -11.18 -0.43
N TYR A 590 22.28 -12.51 -0.35
CA TYR A 590 21.14 -13.28 -0.85
C TYR A 590 20.17 -13.68 0.27
N THR A 591 18.87 -13.66 -0.07
CA THR A 591 17.75 -13.99 0.82
C THR A 591 16.74 -14.85 0.06
N PRO A 592 16.32 -16.01 0.59
CA PRO A 592 15.19 -16.77 0.06
C PRO A 592 13.86 -16.27 0.60
N GLU A 593 12.79 -16.40 -0.21
CA GLU A 593 11.42 -16.15 0.20
C GLU A 593 10.53 -17.28 -0.36
N VAL A 594 9.58 -17.77 0.44
CA VAL A 594 8.63 -18.82 0.05
C VAL A 594 7.22 -18.35 0.35
N THR A 595 6.29 -18.60 -0.57
CA THR A 595 4.84 -18.41 -0.31
C THR A 595 4.08 -19.68 -0.66
N ALA A 596 3.03 -19.96 0.12
CA ALA A 596 2.07 -21.03 -0.18
C ALA A 596 0.66 -20.51 0.12
N ASN A 597 -0.21 -20.57 -0.87
CA ASN A 597 -1.61 -20.19 -0.76
C ASN A 597 -2.47 -21.38 -1.13
N VAL A 598 -3.39 -21.78 -0.28
CA VAL A 598 -4.32 -22.87 -0.54
C VAL A 598 -5.73 -22.39 -0.26
N SER A 599 -6.64 -22.59 -1.21
CA SER A 599 -8.06 -22.31 -1.03
C SER A 599 -8.86 -23.52 -1.52
N TYR A 600 -9.71 -24.06 -0.65
CA TYR A 600 -10.59 -25.17 -0.98
C TYR A 600 -12.03 -24.82 -0.65
N LYS A 601 -12.88 -24.83 -1.67
CA LYS A 601 -14.32 -24.63 -1.51
C LYS A 601 -15.04 -25.98 -1.50
N LEU A 602 -15.64 -26.33 -0.37
CA LEU A 602 -16.41 -27.54 -0.21
C LEU A 602 -17.70 -27.47 -1.05
N PRO A 603 -17.88 -28.33 -2.07
CA PRO A 603 -19.01 -28.24 -3.01
C PRO A 603 -20.40 -28.35 -2.35
N SER A 604 -20.51 -29.15 -1.28
CA SER A 604 -21.80 -29.43 -0.62
C SER A 604 -22.36 -28.24 0.16
N THR A 605 -21.51 -27.45 0.80
CA THR A 605 -21.91 -26.34 1.69
C THR A 605 -21.47 -24.96 1.19
N GLY A 606 -20.58 -24.92 0.20
CA GLY A 606 -19.93 -23.70 -0.26
C GLY A 606 -18.90 -23.12 0.71
N THR A 607 -18.59 -23.83 1.82
CA THR A 607 -17.59 -23.44 2.81
C THR A 607 -16.22 -23.33 2.15
N THR A 608 -15.55 -22.22 2.31
CA THR A 608 -14.19 -22.03 1.78
C THR A 608 -13.18 -22.02 2.92
N PHE A 609 -12.20 -22.91 2.83
CA PHE A 609 -11.04 -22.95 3.72
C PHE A 609 -9.88 -22.31 2.99
N SER A 610 -9.17 -21.38 3.65
CA SER A 610 -8.03 -20.70 3.05
C SER A 610 -6.85 -20.69 4.01
N LEU A 611 -5.66 -20.96 3.44
CA LEU A 611 -4.36 -20.89 4.11
C LEU A 611 -3.45 -20.00 3.29
N TYR A 612 -2.77 -19.09 3.95
CA TYR A 612 -1.77 -18.22 3.37
C TYR A 612 -0.51 -18.31 4.22
N TYR A 613 0.57 -18.73 3.63
CA TYR A 613 1.87 -18.89 4.29
C TYR A 613 2.93 -18.09 3.55
N LYS A 614 3.79 -17.42 4.29
CA LYS A 614 4.97 -16.72 3.79
C LYS A 614 6.16 -16.94 4.72
N TYR A 615 7.26 -17.39 4.16
CA TYR A 615 8.56 -17.45 4.81
C TYR A 615 9.46 -16.35 4.22
N ASN A 616 10.03 -15.54 5.06
CA ASN A 616 11.05 -14.57 4.73
C ASN A 616 12.37 -15.05 5.33
N GLY A 617 13.37 -15.28 4.49
CA GLY A 617 14.71 -15.71 4.90
C GLY A 617 15.47 -14.61 5.64
N GLU A 618 16.66 -14.96 6.10
CA GLU A 618 17.54 -13.99 6.73
C GLU A 618 17.90 -12.87 5.74
N GLU A 619 17.74 -11.61 6.17
CA GLU A 619 18.15 -10.45 5.40
C GLU A 619 19.49 -9.91 5.94
N TYR A 620 20.40 -9.65 5.05
CA TYR A 620 21.71 -9.12 5.39
C TYR A 620 21.92 -7.74 4.80
N ARG A 621 22.54 -6.83 5.58
CA ARG A 621 22.92 -5.49 5.12
C ARG A 621 24.27 -5.11 5.73
N TYR A 622 25.02 -4.28 5.03
CA TYR A 622 26.16 -3.63 5.64
C TYR A 622 25.67 -2.48 6.53
N LYS A 623 26.24 -2.36 7.72
CA LYS A 623 26.07 -1.23 8.63
C LYS A 623 27.43 -0.65 9.01
N MET A 624 27.47 0.63 9.28
CA MET A 624 28.62 1.31 9.81
C MET A 624 28.71 1.08 11.32
N GLU A 625 29.89 0.78 11.81
CA GLU A 625 30.25 0.82 13.23
C GLU A 625 31.50 1.69 13.41
N THR A 626 31.62 2.30 14.56
CA THR A 626 32.76 3.18 14.91
C THR A 626 33.44 2.62 16.13
N ASP A 627 34.78 2.48 16.06
CA ASP A 627 35.62 2.14 17.20
C ASP A 627 36.76 3.17 17.37
N MET A 628 37.69 2.89 18.24
CA MET A 628 38.87 3.78 18.50
C MET A 628 39.78 3.94 17.28
N PHE A 629 39.66 3.11 16.26
CA PHE A 629 40.47 3.16 15.03
C PHE A 629 39.75 3.83 13.87
N GLY A 630 38.47 4.17 14.03
CA GLY A 630 37.65 4.85 13.03
C GLY A 630 36.37 4.10 12.65
N GLU A 631 35.80 4.53 11.55
CA GLU A 631 34.56 3.92 10.99
C GLU A 631 34.88 2.69 10.14
N TYR A 632 34.14 1.62 10.34
CA TYR A 632 34.23 0.40 9.53
C TYR A 632 32.84 -0.22 9.28
N TYR A 633 32.74 -1.03 8.22
CA TYR A 633 31.47 -1.66 7.84
C TYR A 633 31.46 -3.13 8.20
N ILE A 634 30.42 -3.52 8.92
CA ILE A 634 30.15 -4.92 9.24
C ILE A 634 28.88 -5.40 8.57
N LYS A 635 28.79 -6.70 8.36
CA LYS A 635 27.61 -7.35 7.86
C LYS A 635 26.61 -7.55 9.01
N GLY A 636 25.56 -6.74 9.04
CA GLY A 636 24.42 -6.93 9.93
C GLY A 636 23.47 -8.00 9.39
N LYS A 637 22.67 -8.56 10.27
CA LYS A 637 21.71 -9.62 9.99
C LYS A 637 20.35 -9.30 10.62
N GLN A 638 19.28 -9.54 9.86
CA GLN A 638 17.91 -9.62 10.35
C GLN A 638 17.46 -11.08 10.32
N GLU A 639 16.83 -11.57 11.36
CA GLU A 639 16.39 -12.96 11.45
C GLU A 639 15.31 -13.29 10.43
N SER A 640 15.29 -14.56 10.01
CA SER A 640 14.21 -15.12 9.21
C SER A 640 12.93 -15.28 10.03
N TYR A 641 11.78 -15.23 9.38
CA TYR A 641 10.51 -15.47 10.03
C TYR A 641 9.49 -16.11 9.08
N SER A 642 8.51 -16.78 9.68
CA SER A 642 7.36 -17.34 8.98
C SER A 642 6.09 -16.61 9.42
N TRP A 643 5.22 -16.34 8.47
CA TRP A 643 3.90 -15.79 8.70
C TRP A 643 2.84 -16.71 8.13
N MET A 644 1.77 -16.97 8.86
CA MET A 644 0.66 -17.81 8.36
C MET A 644 -0.67 -17.26 8.83
N ASP A 645 -1.60 -17.12 7.89
CA ASP A 645 -2.99 -16.75 8.13
C ASP A 645 -3.90 -17.89 7.67
N LEU A 646 -4.94 -18.16 8.45
CA LEU A 646 -5.96 -19.16 8.18
C LEU A 646 -7.33 -18.51 8.22
N SER A 647 -8.23 -18.93 7.34
CA SER A 647 -9.63 -18.53 7.40
C SER A 647 -10.59 -19.62 6.94
N ILE A 648 -11.79 -19.56 7.50
CA ILE A 648 -12.94 -20.38 7.10
C ILE A 648 -14.09 -19.41 6.82
N ARG A 649 -14.60 -19.45 5.60
CA ARG A 649 -15.72 -18.61 5.17
C ARG A 649 -16.91 -19.47 4.82
N GLN A 650 -18.02 -19.30 5.55
CA GLN A 650 -19.27 -20.04 5.40
C GLN A 650 -20.37 -19.14 4.82
N PRO A 651 -20.93 -19.48 3.66
CA PRO A 651 -22.12 -18.83 3.15
C PRO A 651 -23.39 -19.41 3.81
N PHE A 652 -24.39 -18.54 4.02
CA PHE A 652 -25.71 -18.87 4.50
C PHE A 652 -26.78 -18.20 3.61
N PHE A 653 -28.00 -18.69 3.67
CA PHE A 653 -29.17 -18.08 3.02
C PHE A 653 -28.93 -17.75 1.54
N LYS A 654 -28.56 -18.75 0.73
CA LYS A 654 -28.26 -18.59 -0.72
C LYS A 654 -27.22 -17.47 -0.99
N ASN A 655 -26.15 -17.43 -0.22
CA ASN A 655 -25.06 -16.44 -0.33
C ASN A 655 -25.46 -14.99 0.05
N MET A 656 -26.51 -14.77 0.81
CA MET A 656 -26.83 -13.46 1.35
C MET A 656 -26.04 -13.11 2.62
N LEU A 657 -25.72 -14.10 3.46
CA LEU A 657 -24.93 -13.91 4.68
C LEU A 657 -23.68 -14.77 4.61
N PHE A 658 -22.55 -14.18 4.95
CA PHE A 658 -21.27 -14.87 5.09
C PHE A 658 -20.73 -14.68 6.49
N ALA A 659 -20.33 -15.77 7.13
CA ALA A 659 -19.51 -15.72 8.35
C ALA A 659 -18.09 -16.14 7.99
N THR A 660 -17.09 -15.34 8.37
CA THR A 660 -15.68 -15.67 8.20
C THR A 660 -15.03 -15.68 9.58
N LEU A 661 -14.40 -16.80 9.91
CA LEU A 661 -13.54 -16.95 11.07
C LEU A 661 -12.11 -17.03 10.60
N GLY A 662 -11.18 -16.38 11.29
CA GLY A 662 -9.79 -16.48 10.89
C GLY A 662 -8.80 -16.23 12.01
N VAL A 663 -7.56 -16.61 11.71
CA VAL A 663 -6.38 -16.40 12.56
C VAL A 663 -5.33 -15.74 11.69
N ARG A 664 -4.80 -14.63 12.17
CA ARG A 664 -3.65 -13.94 11.55
C ARG A 664 -2.40 -14.20 12.38
N ASN A 665 -1.25 -14.27 11.68
CA ASN A 665 0.04 -14.48 12.32
C ASN A 665 0.02 -15.69 13.29
N MET A 666 -0.34 -16.85 12.77
CA MET A 666 -0.51 -18.08 13.57
C MET A 666 0.76 -18.47 14.35
N PHE A 667 1.93 -18.09 13.86
CA PHE A 667 3.22 -18.34 14.51
C PHE A 667 3.56 -17.35 15.63
N ASP A 668 2.71 -16.35 15.89
CA ASP A 668 2.85 -15.38 16.98
C ASP A 668 4.15 -14.55 16.91
N VAL A 669 4.56 -14.16 15.70
CA VAL A 669 5.77 -13.35 15.48
C VAL A 669 5.49 -11.92 15.92
N LEU A 670 6.18 -11.43 16.94
CA LEU A 670 6.04 -10.09 17.50
C LEU A 670 7.10 -9.13 16.94
N SER A 671 8.34 -9.58 16.93
CA SER A 671 9.49 -8.78 16.54
C SER A 671 10.59 -9.67 15.96
N LEU A 672 11.51 -9.05 15.24
CA LEU A 672 12.72 -9.69 14.71
C LEU A 672 13.93 -9.08 15.37
N LYS A 673 14.87 -9.92 15.77
CA LYS A 673 16.19 -9.44 16.15
C LYS A 673 16.92 -8.97 14.90
N THR A 674 17.46 -7.78 14.99
CA THR A 674 18.22 -7.20 13.89
C THR A 674 19.51 -6.56 14.39
N THR A 675 20.58 -6.81 13.67
CA THR A 675 21.84 -6.11 13.81
C THR A 675 22.13 -5.23 12.59
N THR A 676 21.10 -5.03 11.71
CA THR A 676 21.25 -4.28 10.47
C THR A 676 20.95 -2.78 10.61
N SER A 677 20.46 -2.32 11.77
CA SER A 677 20.18 -0.91 11.98
C SER A 677 21.50 -0.12 12.00
N SER A 678 21.75 0.60 10.94
CA SER A 678 22.76 1.67 10.91
C SER A 678 22.14 2.92 11.51
N GLY A 679 22.87 3.59 12.39
CA GLY A 679 22.45 4.75 13.14
C GLY A 679 21.59 5.78 12.38
N THR A 680 20.29 5.61 12.45
CA THR A 680 19.38 6.73 12.41
C THR A 680 19.30 7.28 13.83
N ALA A 681 18.99 8.56 14.01
CA ALA A 681 19.00 9.27 15.30
C ALA A 681 18.23 8.57 16.45
N HIS A 682 17.54 7.45 16.18
CA HIS A 682 16.73 6.68 17.13
C HIS A 682 16.93 5.16 17.07
N SER A 683 18.01 4.66 16.46
CA SER A 683 18.29 3.22 16.44
C SER A 683 19.34 2.85 17.46
N ASP A 684 18.91 2.29 18.59
CA ASP A 684 19.81 1.53 19.46
C ASP A 684 20.33 0.31 18.70
N GLY A 685 21.65 0.18 18.62
CA GLY A 685 22.31 -0.95 17.97
C GLY A 685 21.85 -2.28 18.60
N GLY A 686 21.11 -3.08 17.83
CA GLY A 686 20.59 -4.38 18.27
C GLY A 686 19.14 -4.38 18.74
N ALA A 687 18.38 -3.31 18.51
CA ALA A 687 16.96 -3.25 18.86
C ALA A 687 16.11 -4.23 18.00
N ALA A 688 15.14 -4.88 18.64
CA ALA A 688 14.18 -5.73 17.96
C ALA A 688 13.25 -4.90 17.07
N GLN A 689 13.16 -5.20 15.79
CA GLN A 689 12.21 -4.59 14.89
C GLN A 689 10.82 -5.19 15.13
N SER A 690 9.85 -4.39 15.57
CA SER A 690 8.47 -4.84 15.74
C SER A 690 7.84 -5.20 14.37
N LEU A 691 7.19 -6.37 14.28
CA LEU A 691 6.46 -6.84 13.10
C LEU A 691 4.95 -6.83 13.29
N GLY A 692 4.46 -6.77 14.51
CA GLY A 692 3.05 -6.82 14.80
C GLY A 692 2.75 -6.99 16.28
N TYR A 693 1.49 -7.16 16.58
CA TYR A 693 0.97 -7.43 17.92
C TYR A 693 0.76 -8.94 18.17
N GLY A 694 1.40 -9.79 17.35
CA GLY A 694 1.33 -11.25 17.49
C GLY A 694 0.09 -11.85 16.84
N ARG A 695 -0.26 -13.06 17.30
CA ARG A 695 -1.41 -13.82 16.80
C ARG A 695 -2.71 -13.12 17.14
N SER A 696 -3.59 -12.92 16.13
CA SER A 696 -4.93 -12.39 16.33
C SER A 696 -5.99 -13.31 15.76
N PHE A 697 -7.17 -13.30 16.34
CA PHE A 697 -8.35 -14.04 15.90
C PHE A 697 -9.42 -13.05 15.48
N PHE A 698 -10.08 -13.30 14.35
CA PHE A 698 -11.16 -12.44 13.90
C PHE A 698 -12.43 -13.21 13.53
N VAL A 699 -13.53 -12.53 13.70
CA VAL A 699 -14.87 -12.94 13.24
C VAL A 699 -15.41 -11.82 12.37
N LYS A 700 -15.79 -12.14 11.14
CA LYS A 700 -16.45 -11.20 10.22
C LYS A 700 -17.82 -11.75 9.83
N LEU A 701 -18.85 -10.94 10.01
CA LEU A 701 -20.17 -11.19 9.46
C LEU A 701 -20.40 -10.20 8.32
N GLN A 702 -20.78 -10.72 7.15
CA GLN A 702 -21.02 -9.90 5.96
C GLN A 702 -22.38 -10.27 5.35
N TYR A 703 -23.21 -9.28 5.21
CA TYR A 703 -24.51 -9.40 4.56
C TYR A 703 -24.47 -8.73 3.18
N LYS A 704 -24.83 -9.50 2.15
CA LYS A 704 -24.88 -9.04 0.75
C LYS A 704 -26.29 -9.25 0.24
N LEU A 705 -26.94 -8.18 -0.16
CA LEU A 705 -28.26 -8.20 -0.76
C LEU A 705 -28.19 -7.55 -2.14
N GLY A 706 -28.66 -8.26 -3.16
CA GLY A 706 -28.86 -7.74 -4.51
C GLY A 706 -30.28 -8.05 -4.96
N PHE A 707 -31.02 -7.09 -5.46
CA PHE A 707 -32.40 -7.25 -5.95
C PHE A 707 -32.72 -6.24 -7.06
#